data_410a591f8d9587ba2beac8954ea2ef87
#
_entry.id   410a591f8d9587ba2beac8954ea2ef87
#
_cell.length_a   1.000
_cell.length_b   1.000
_cell.length_c   1.000
_cell.angle_alpha   90.00
_cell.angle_beta   90.00
_cell.angle_gamma   90.00
#
_symmetry.space_group_name_H-M   'P 1'
#
loop_
_entity.id
_entity.type
_entity.pdbx_description
1 polymer ?
#
loop_
_entity_poly.entity_id
_entity_poly.type
_entity_poly.pdbx_seq_one_letter_code
_entity_poly.pdbx_strand_id
1 'polypeptide(L)'
;MSDDIRFSKKAATLEHHSARGRVVRNAGNFTRGSQLFSHELMMTWAGIRVPMMTWLGTSALLLSIVSFFYFAEHEIQLVLMKIYAEVWNWVALNPHKQVNLTLPDSSVVVGQMSWVPYHSAVVAAWDKFTRLLLASGLGSVFICAPLTLWFVDYSKKRGKEILKERHERGALLISCEQLGEEIRRHNREEFYKECAARTPPANPAKVLKLSVRKRVQNDFHVPYKLATIPVPWRLEQSHMMFIGTTGAGKTTELKKLVTQARARGHRCVIFDLTGSFVESFYNPETDTILNTMDKRCKPWTIFSDCDNYAEFLSAAEALVPGGHNSEDDFWQKAARTLFVEMCMKLIQKGAKSNGALAYHLMQADLKKISQELENTVAAPLVATQAAKMAESIRATFNTHANALRFLPDPAPGEEGFSINRWMAQEGDKGAILFITSTHPDLVLNRPLLTLWMDLAVNALFRIGRTRNLRTWFLLDEVHALHRLPAIEHGLQTARAVGGAFVLGIHSFGKLAETYGENGAINLGSLARTKLILTTSDIETAKRCADFIGSREVRQMDEAYSYGYNNSRDASTITPRKEVQHLVMPDDIKELPALHGFVKFPDGFPAAQIQLKWQPYPEVARGFERVATMRASEYTPTGEEDEDAKGEDGRETDTPDSKPQEVLDLGERQPEHDPITGEIRTEAELSAEALRQAFPAAAEPTRPQDAATATDKSPQLAPSAKSWLSGIPPQTGAADDRKEAEREQASSTDAQRLQRADQRKETDRPGAHRQEQESLIAREERQGIGLEEEEHRRDHDAGDDFGMEV
;
A
#
# COMPACT_ATOMS: atom_id res chain seq x y z
N MET A 1 -25.54 -12.98 -10.29
CA MET A 1 -26.14 -11.88 -11.09
C MET A 1 -26.76 -10.82 -10.18
N SER A 2 -26.04 -10.36 -9.13
CA SER A 2 -26.55 -9.33 -8.18
C SER A 2 -25.49 -8.37 -7.66
N ASP A 3 -24.25 -8.45 -8.12
CA ASP A 3 -23.14 -7.62 -7.58
C ASP A 3 -22.73 -6.44 -8.47
N ASP A 4 -23.32 -6.29 -9.65
CA ASP A 4 -22.99 -5.19 -10.59
C ASP A 4 -23.73 -3.88 -10.32
N ILE A 5 -24.61 -3.83 -9.31
CA ILE A 5 -25.49 -2.66 -9.11
C ILE A 5 -24.81 -1.54 -8.31
N ARG A 6 -23.71 -1.80 -7.59
CA ARG A 6 -23.06 -0.77 -6.76
C ARG A 6 -22.12 0.18 -7.51
N PHE A 7 -21.63 -0.19 -8.68
CA PHE A 7 -20.74 0.64 -9.49
C PHE A 7 -21.42 1.44 -10.60
N SER A 8 -22.73 1.36 -10.73
CA SER A 8 -23.52 2.09 -11.71
C SER A 8 -24.22 3.33 -11.12
N LYS A 9 -23.68 3.96 -10.11
CA LYS A 9 -24.09 5.34 -9.80
C LYS A 9 -23.55 6.22 -10.92
N LYS A 10 -24.41 6.63 -11.86
CA LYS A 10 -24.11 7.74 -12.77
C LYS A 10 -23.52 8.84 -11.93
N ALA A 11 -22.26 9.20 -12.23
CA ALA A 11 -21.62 10.33 -11.59
C ALA A 11 -22.58 11.50 -11.65
N ALA A 12 -22.98 12.04 -10.51
CA ALA A 12 -23.78 13.25 -10.47
C ALA A 12 -22.96 14.30 -11.19
N THR A 13 -23.52 14.88 -12.24
CA THR A 13 -22.90 16.02 -12.92
C THR A 13 -22.87 17.17 -11.93
N LEU A 14 -21.70 17.37 -11.29
CA LEU A 14 -21.46 18.52 -10.44
C LEU A 14 -21.43 19.75 -11.32
N GLU A 15 -22.41 20.63 -11.16
CA GLU A 15 -22.36 21.96 -11.75
C GLU A 15 -21.26 22.75 -11.09
N HIS A 16 -20.11 22.87 -11.74
CA HIS A 16 -19.02 23.71 -11.27
C HIS A 16 -19.40 25.19 -11.49
N HIS A 17 -19.75 25.87 -10.43
CA HIS A 17 -19.77 27.32 -10.38
C HIS A 17 -18.33 27.85 -10.32
N SER A 18 -17.76 28.17 -11.47
CA SER A 18 -16.44 28.80 -11.51
C SER A 18 -16.47 30.19 -10.89
N ALA A 19 -15.50 30.51 -10.03
CA ALA A 19 -15.36 31.79 -9.34
C ALA A 19 -15.06 33.00 -10.26
N ARG A 20 -14.83 32.81 -11.52
CA ARG A 20 -14.69 33.82 -12.55
C ARG A 20 -16.02 34.11 -13.21
N GLY A 21 -16.98 34.64 -12.44
CA GLY A 21 -18.22 35.18 -12.92
C GLY A 21 -18.83 34.38 -14.07
N ARG A 22 -20.08 34.23 -14.12
CA ARG A 22 -20.89 33.55 -15.11
C ARG A 22 -20.52 33.78 -16.58
N VAL A 23 -19.29 33.47 -17.01
CA VAL A 23 -19.08 33.08 -18.40
C VAL A 23 -19.62 31.69 -18.51
N VAL A 24 -20.91 31.66 -18.54
CA VAL A 24 -21.69 30.46 -18.67
C VAL A 24 -21.27 29.82 -19.98
N ARG A 25 -20.47 28.80 -19.90
CA ARG A 25 -20.38 27.77 -20.92
C ARG A 25 -21.70 26.99 -20.89
N ASN A 26 -22.79 27.70 -21.00
CA ASN A 26 -24.10 27.10 -20.99
C ASN A 26 -24.30 26.47 -22.35
N ALA A 27 -24.40 25.12 -22.38
CA ALA A 27 -24.97 24.40 -23.51
C ALA A 27 -26.40 24.92 -23.87
N GLY A 28 -27.02 25.66 -22.96
CA GLY A 28 -28.33 26.32 -23.13
C GLY A 28 -28.30 27.68 -23.81
N ASN A 29 -27.15 28.25 -24.20
CA ASN A 29 -27.13 29.43 -25.05
C ASN A 29 -27.59 29.07 -26.47
N PHE A 30 -28.58 29.80 -27.01
CA PHE A 30 -29.15 29.54 -28.35
C PHE A 30 -28.06 29.38 -29.42
N THR A 31 -27.06 30.25 -29.48
CA THR A 31 -25.97 30.18 -30.44
C THR A 31 -25.13 28.91 -30.30
N ARG A 32 -24.84 28.46 -29.10
CA ARG A 32 -24.08 27.23 -28.86
C ARG A 32 -24.95 25.99 -29.06
N GLY A 33 -26.18 26.03 -28.63
CA GLY A 33 -27.17 24.97 -28.90
C GLY A 33 -27.37 24.74 -30.40
N SER A 34 -27.49 25.81 -31.19
CA SER A 34 -27.66 25.72 -32.66
C SER A 34 -26.39 25.20 -33.34
N GLN A 35 -25.15 25.59 -32.86
CA GLN A 35 -23.90 25.02 -33.37
C GLN A 35 -23.78 23.53 -33.07
N LEU A 36 -24.08 23.10 -31.84
CA LEU A 36 -24.05 21.68 -31.45
C LEU A 36 -25.08 20.87 -32.27
N PHE A 37 -26.30 21.42 -32.48
CA PHE A 37 -27.31 20.76 -33.30
C PHE A 37 -26.89 20.66 -34.78
N SER A 38 -26.30 21.74 -35.34
CA SER A 38 -25.77 21.73 -36.71
C SER A 38 -24.66 20.69 -36.86
N HIS A 39 -23.77 20.58 -35.86
CA HIS A 39 -22.71 19.57 -35.86
C HIS A 39 -23.27 18.14 -35.77
N GLU A 40 -24.25 17.90 -34.90
CA GLU A 40 -24.91 16.61 -34.78
C GLU A 40 -25.58 16.22 -36.10
N LEU A 41 -26.21 17.20 -36.78
CA LEU A 41 -26.82 16.99 -38.11
C LEU A 41 -25.76 16.63 -39.16
N MET A 42 -24.62 17.34 -39.17
CA MET A 42 -23.50 17.05 -40.08
C MET A 42 -22.87 15.67 -39.82
N MET A 43 -22.70 15.27 -38.55
CA MET A 43 -22.20 13.95 -38.21
C MET A 43 -23.19 12.85 -38.62
N THR A 44 -24.49 13.08 -38.43
CA THR A 44 -25.55 12.17 -38.89
C THR A 44 -25.49 12.03 -40.40
N TRP A 45 -25.40 13.15 -41.13
CA TRP A 45 -25.25 13.16 -42.59
C TRP A 45 -24.00 12.42 -43.06
N ALA A 46 -22.84 12.63 -42.43
CA ALA A 46 -21.60 11.90 -42.72
C ALA A 46 -21.76 10.40 -42.53
N GLY A 47 -22.51 9.98 -41.52
CA GLY A 47 -22.83 8.55 -41.28
C GLY A 47 -23.77 7.96 -42.34
N ILE A 48 -24.75 8.73 -42.83
CA ILE A 48 -25.74 8.29 -43.81
C ILE A 48 -25.21 8.37 -45.25
N ARG A 49 -24.28 9.25 -45.53
CA ARG A 49 -23.72 9.48 -46.87
C ARG A 49 -23.21 8.21 -47.57
N VAL A 50 -22.46 7.38 -46.88
CA VAL A 50 -21.89 6.13 -47.46
C VAL A 50 -23.00 5.14 -47.80
N PRO A 51 -23.94 4.78 -46.90
CA PRO A 51 -25.09 3.93 -47.22
C PRO A 51 -25.94 4.47 -48.38
N MET A 52 -26.16 5.79 -48.42
CA MET A 52 -26.95 6.41 -49.47
C MET A 52 -26.25 6.34 -50.85
N MET A 53 -24.94 6.61 -50.89
CA MET A 53 -24.15 6.49 -52.13
C MET A 53 -24.05 5.03 -52.62
N THR A 54 -23.92 4.07 -51.72
CA THR A 54 -23.94 2.65 -52.10
C THR A 54 -25.28 2.22 -52.65
N TRP A 55 -26.39 2.69 -52.03
CA TRP A 55 -27.76 2.44 -52.56
C TRP A 55 -28.00 3.05 -53.91
N LEU A 56 -27.61 4.33 -54.14
CA LEU A 56 -27.73 4.99 -55.43
C LEU A 56 -26.86 4.27 -56.51
N GLY A 57 -25.64 3.90 -56.16
CA GLY A 57 -24.73 3.20 -57.09
C GLY A 57 -25.23 1.80 -57.46
N THR A 58 -25.73 1.04 -56.49
CA THR A 58 -26.30 -0.31 -56.77
C THR A 58 -27.61 -0.22 -57.51
N SER A 59 -28.46 0.80 -57.20
CA SER A 59 -29.69 1.05 -57.93
C SER A 59 -29.42 1.42 -59.40
N ALA A 60 -28.48 2.32 -59.64
CA ALA A 60 -28.06 2.70 -60.98
C ALA A 60 -27.47 1.54 -61.77
N LEU A 61 -26.61 0.72 -61.12
CA LEU A 61 -26.04 -0.48 -61.76
C LEU A 61 -27.10 -1.50 -62.09
N LEU A 62 -28.03 -1.75 -61.17
CA LEU A 62 -29.14 -2.70 -61.38
C LEU A 62 -30.07 -2.21 -62.50
N LEU A 63 -30.37 -0.91 -62.52
CA LEU A 63 -31.15 -0.26 -63.59
C LEU A 63 -30.44 -0.43 -64.95
N SER A 64 -29.13 -0.16 -65.00
CA SER A 64 -28.34 -0.31 -66.22
C SER A 64 -28.33 -1.73 -66.75
N ILE A 65 -28.09 -2.71 -65.86
CA ILE A 65 -28.07 -4.14 -66.24
C ILE A 65 -29.45 -4.59 -66.73
N VAL A 66 -30.50 -4.27 -65.98
CA VAL A 66 -31.81 -4.73 -66.37
C VAL A 66 -32.32 -3.99 -67.61
N SER A 67 -31.99 -2.69 -67.77
CA SER A 67 -32.31 -1.92 -68.96
C SER A 67 -31.62 -2.55 -70.17
N PHE A 68 -30.36 -2.99 -70.08
CA PHE A 68 -29.64 -3.60 -71.19
C PHE A 68 -30.33 -4.90 -71.74
N PHE A 69 -30.89 -5.69 -70.85
CA PHE A 69 -31.60 -6.93 -71.27
C PHE A 69 -33.07 -6.77 -71.55
N TYR A 70 -33.74 -5.72 -71.00
CA TYR A 70 -35.21 -5.59 -71.04
C TYR A 70 -35.71 -4.53 -72.00
N PHE A 71 -34.88 -3.54 -72.42
CA PHE A 71 -35.24 -2.48 -73.32
C PHE A 71 -34.70 -2.78 -74.71
N ALA A 72 -35.58 -2.57 -75.71
CA ALA A 72 -35.15 -2.50 -77.11
C ALA A 72 -34.54 -1.11 -77.39
N GLU A 73 -33.61 -1.00 -78.35
CA GLU A 73 -32.87 0.20 -78.64
C GLU A 73 -33.81 1.38 -78.95
N HIS A 74 -34.92 1.17 -79.69
CA HIS A 74 -35.93 2.19 -79.96
C HIS A 74 -36.70 2.62 -78.70
N GLU A 75 -36.93 1.80 -77.72
CA GLU A 75 -37.61 2.18 -76.47
C GLU A 75 -36.73 3.12 -75.67
N ILE A 76 -35.39 2.90 -75.63
CA ILE A 76 -34.43 3.78 -74.97
C ILE A 76 -34.45 5.15 -75.63
N GLN A 77 -34.47 5.20 -76.99
CA GLN A 77 -34.60 6.45 -77.73
C GLN A 77 -35.88 7.23 -77.36
N LEU A 78 -37.01 6.51 -77.21
CA LEU A 78 -38.28 7.13 -76.81
C LEU A 78 -38.28 7.69 -75.41
N VAL A 79 -37.61 7.03 -74.43
CA VAL A 79 -37.46 7.55 -73.08
C VAL A 79 -36.54 8.80 -73.08
N LEU A 80 -35.43 8.80 -73.84
CA LEU A 80 -34.56 9.96 -73.99
C LEU A 80 -35.28 11.14 -74.66
N MET A 81 -36.08 10.85 -75.71
CA MET A 81 -36.87 11.87 -76.39
C MET A 81 -37.90 12.48 -75.47
N LYS A 82 -38.52 11.72 -74.54
CA LYS A 82 -39.45 12.27 -73.52
C LYS A 82 -38.72 13.25 -72.60
N ILE A 83 -37.56 12.84 -72.05
CA ILE A 83 -36.80 13.68 -71.17
C ILE A 83 -36.35 14.97 -71.89
N TYR A 84 -35.86 14.85 -73.14
CA TYR A 84 -35.48 15.95 -73.98
C TYR A 84 -36.63 16.89 -74.27
N ALA A 85 -37.81 16.38 -74.58
CA ALA A 85 -39.00 17.18 -74.80
C ALA A 85 -39.53 17.90 -73.57
N GLU A 86 -39.50 17.25 -72.38
CA GLU A 86 -39.90 17.89 -71.13
C GLU A 86 -38.88 18.98 -70.70
N VAL A 87 -37.58 18.75 -70.82
CA VAL A 87 -36.56 19.79 -70.57
C VAL A 87 -36.72 20.95 -71.58
N TRP A 88 -36.99 20.63 -72.87
CA TRP A 88 -37.23 21.65 -73.90
C TRP A 88 -38.43 22.54 -73.57
N ASN A 89 -39.51 21.95 -73.12
CA ASN A 89 -40.73 22.66 -72.67
C ASN A 89 -40.46 23.45 -71.36
N TRP A 90 -39.69 22.93 -70.43
CA TRP A 90 -39.33 23.61 -69.17
C TRP A 90 -38.49 24.87 -69.39
N VAL A 91 -37.53 24.83 -70.35
CA VAL A 91 -36.73 25.97 -70.74
C VAL A 91 -37.50 26.93 -71.67
N ALA A 92 -38.83 26.65 -71.97
CA ALA A 92 -39.69 27.48 -72.80
C ALA A 92 -39.11 27.75 -74.24
N LEU A 93 -38.54 26.73 -74.86
CA LEU A 93 -38.01 26.80 -76.22
C LEU A 93 -39.18 26.57 -77.22
N ASN A 94 -38.93 26.84 -78.52
CA ASN A 94 -39.92 26.75 -79.58
C ASN A 94 -40.69 25.41 -79.54
N PRO A 95 -42.07 25.39 -79.20
CA PRO A 95 -42.85 24.19 -79.08
C PRO A 95 -43.17 23.51 -80.42
N HIS A 96 -43.11 24.24 -81.51
CA HIS A 96 -43.39 23.77 -82.87
C HIS A 96 -42.25 23.17 -83.60
N LYS A 97 -41.08 23.02 -82.98
CA LYS A 97 -39.89 22.34 -83.57
C LYS A 97 -40.27 20.91 -83.96
N GLN A 98 -40.10 20.57 -85.24
CA GLN A 98 -40.30 19.20 -85.72
C GLN A 98 -39.15 18.29 -85.28
N VAL A 99 -39.54 17.08 -84.84
CA VAL A 99 -38.62 16.00 -84.37
C VAL A 99 -39.11 14.67 -84.98
N ASN A 100 -38.17 13.83 -85.29
CA ASN A 100 -38.44 12.46 -85.79
C ASN A 100 -38.45 11.47 -84.58
N LEU A 101 -39.54 10.73 -84.44
CA LEU A 101 -39.74 9.68 -83.43
C LEU A 101 -39.71 8.30 -84.17
N THR A 102 -38.74 7.45 -83.76
CA THR A 102 -38.70 6.07 -84.18
C THR A 102 -39.68 5.20 -83.37
N LEU A 103 -40.72 4.66 -83.97
CA LEU A 103 -41.66 3.81 -83.25
C LEU A 103 -41.17 2.35 -83.14
N PRO A 104 -41.82 1.51 -82.33
CA PRO A 104 -41.42 0.09 -82.17
C PRO A 104 -41.50 -0.74 -83.45
N ASP A 105 -42.32 -0.34 -84.44
CA ASP A 105 -42.44 -0.96 -85.74
C ASP A 105 -41.40 -0.45 -86.77
N SER A 106 -40.42 0.27 -86.35
CA SER A 106 -39.34 0.90 -87.09
C SER A 106 -39.85 2.03 -88.03
N SER A 107 -41.07 2.43 -87.94
CA SER A 107 -41.64 3.59 -88.58
C SER A 107 -41.22 4.93 -87.96
N VAL A 108 -40.88 5.91 -88.82
CA VAL A 108 -40.42 7.23 -88.31
C VAL A 108 -41.67 8.20 -88.52
N VAL A 109 -42.13 8.69 -87.33
CA VAL A 109 -43.20 9.70 -87.31
C VAL A 109 -42.63 11.04 -87.03
N VAL A 110 -42.92 12.03 -87.86
CA VAL A 110 -42.51 13.43 -87.70
C VAL A 110 -43.60 14.13 -86.88
N GLY A 111 -43.31 14.68 -85.71
CA GLY A 111 -44.20 15.41 -84.89
C GLY A 111 -43.59 16.67 -84.26
N GLN A 112 -44.44 17.53 -83.68
CA GLN A 112 -44.01 18.72 -82.96
C GLN A 112 -43.42 18.35 -81.55
N MET A 113 -42.42 19.08 -81.01
CA MET A 113 -41.82 18.83 -79.74
C MET A 113 -42.81 18.83 -78.56
N SER A 114 -43.81 19.71 -78.57
CA SER A 114 -44.92 19.79 -77.58
C SER A 114 -45.82 18.53 -77.55
N TRP A 115 -45.91 17.80 -78.61
CA TRP A 115 -46.73 16.57 -78.74
C TRP A 115 -45.98 15.28 -78.26
N VAL A 116 -44.66 15.29 -78.30
CA VAL A 116 -43.83 14.14 -77.97
C VAL A 116 -44.09 13.55 -76.56
N PRO A 117 -44.27 14.33 -75.47
CA PRO A 117 -44.50 13.80 -74.14
C PRO A 117 -45.86 13.02 -74.01
N TYR A 118 -46.80 13.32 -74.91
CA TYR A 118 -48.19 12.75 -74.86
C TYR A 118 -48.35 11.64 -75.86
N HIS A 119 -47.46 11.32 -76.75
CA HIS A 119 -47.51 10.23 -77.66
C HIS A 119 -47.55 8.87 -76.95
N SER A 120 -48.55 7.99 -77.36
CA SER A 120 -48.84 6.72 -76.68
C SER A 120 -47.63 5.79 -76.56
N ALA A 121 -46.82 5.70 -77.64
CA ALA A 121 -45.58 4.88 -77.56
C ALA A 121 -44.50 5.45 -76.59
N VAL A 122 -44.38 6.82 -76.53
CA VAL A 122 -43.49 7.49 -75.59
C VAL A 122 -43.98 7.34 -74.16
N VAL A 123 -45.31 7.44 -73.92
CA VAL A 123 -45.85 7.24 -72.57
C VAL A 123 -45.70 5.78 -72.15
N ALA A 124 -45.96 4.81 -73.04
CA ALA A 124 -45.71 3.39 -72.71
C ALA A 124 -44.24 3.05 -72.38
N ALA A 125 -43.29 3.57 -73.19
CA ALA A 125 -41.86 3.40 -72.90
C ALA A 125 -41.48 4.08 -71.56
N TRP A 126 -41.96 5.26 -71.25
CA TRP A 126 -41.76 5.96 -69.98
C TRP A 126 -42.35 5.23 -68.80
N ASP A 127 -43.57 4.67 -68.93
CA ASP A 127 -44.24 3.88 -67.90
C ASP A 127 -43.42 2.58 -67.59
N LYS A 128 -42.89 1.97 -68.63
CA LYS A 128 -41.96 0.80 -68.51
C LYS A 128 -40.69 1.20 -67.81
N PHE A 129 -40.10 2.36 -68.13
CA PHE A 129 -38.89 2.90 -67.52
C PHE A 129 -39.13 3.24 -66.04
N THR A 130 -40.24 3.92 -65.69
CA THR A 130 -40.52 4.30 -64.30
C THR A 130 -40.79 3.09 -63.41
N ARG A 131 -41.49 2.07 -63.93
CA ARG A 131 -41.65 0.77 -63.24
C ARG A 131 -40.32 0.10 -63.00
N LEU A 132 -39.41 0.12 -63.99
CA LEU A 132 -38.05 -0.45 -63.87
C LEU A 132 -37.20 0.32 -62.89
N LEU A 133 -37.27 1.63 -62.90
CA LEU A 133 -36.58 2.52 -61.98
C LEU A 133 -37.02 2.23 -60.53
N LEU A 134 -38.34 2.12 -60.30
CA LEU A 134 -38.87 1.76 -58.96
C LEU A 134 -38.49 0.34 -58.54
N ALA A 135 -38.53 -0.62 -59.46
CA ALA A 135 -38.18 -2.00 -59.19
C ALA A 135 -36.65 -2.11 -58.87
N SER A 136 -35.81 -1.41 -59.63
CA SER A 136 -34.35 -1.40 -59.35
C SER A 136 -34.03 -0.70 -58.02
N GLY A 137 -34.75 0.41 -57.69
CA GLY A 137 -34.61 1.13 -56.43
C GLY A 137 -35.01 0.26 -55.23
N LEU A 138 -36.13 -0.44 -55.33
CA LEU A 138 -36.60 -1.37 -54.32
C LEU A 138 -35.73 -2.65 -54.24
N GLY A 139 -35.35 -3.19 -55.40
CA GLY A 139 -34.46 -4.37 -55.46
C GLY A 139 -33.09 -4.13 -54.87
N SER A 140 -32.52 -2.93 -55.08
CA SER A 140 -31.24 -2.57 -54.49
C SER A 140 -31.25 -2.50 -52.95
N VAL A 141 -32.45 -2.27 -52.33
CA VAL A 141 -32.57 -2.28 -50.86
C VAL A 141 -32.21 -3.65 -50.28
N PHE A 142 -32.58 -4.75 -50.95
CA PHE A 142 -32.27 -6.11 -50.51
C PHE A 142 -30.76 -6.39 -50.48
N ILE A 143 -29.99 -5.73 -51.32
CA ILE A 143 -28.51 -5.83 -51.38
C ILE A 143 -27.89 -4.85 -50.36
N CYS A 144 -28.37 -3.61 -50.35
CA CYS A 144 -27.80 -2.54 -49.54
C CYS A 144 -28.14 -2.64 -48.04
N ALA A 145 -29.32 -3.13 -47.66
CA ALA A 145 -29.70 -3.23 -46.26
C ALA A 145 -28.78 -4.14 -45.44
N PRO A 146 -28.49 -5.40 -45.84
CA PRO A 146 -27.53 -6.23 -45.10
C PRO A 146 -26.12 -5.66 -45.15
N LEU A 147 -25.69 -5.07 -46.26
CA LEU A 147 -24.37 -4.45 -46.37
C LEU A 147 -24.25 -3.22 -45.43
N THR A 148 -25.29 -2.41 -45.35
CA THR A 148 -25.32 -1.24 -44.43
C THR A 148 -25.35 -1.69 -42.97
N LEU A 149 -26.12 -2.71 -42.61
CA LEU A 149 -26.15 -3.25 -41.25
C LEU A 149 -24.77 -3.81 -40.86
N TRP A 150 -24.15 -4.55 -41.76
CA TRP A 150 -22.80 -5.04 -41.55
C TRP A 150 -21.78 -3.90 -41.39
N PHE A 151 -21.86 -2.87 -42.24
CA PHE A 151 -20.95 -1.70 -42.15
C PHE A 151 -21.15 -0.92 -40.87
N VAL A 152 -22.39 -0.71 -40.40
CA VAL A 152 -22.70 -0.05 -39.13
C VAL A 152 -22.13 -0.84 -37.95
N ASP A 153 -22.31 -2.16 -37.92
CA ASP A 153 -21.79 -3.02 -36.88
C ASP A 153 -20.26 -3.04 -36.88
N TYR A 154 -19.64 -3.18 -38.06
CA TYR A 154 -18.18 -3.11 -38.21
C TYR A 154 -17.62 -1.75 -37.76
N SER A 155 -18.25 -0.64 -38.18
CA SER A 155 -17.81 0.71 -37.79
C SER A 155 -17.94 0.95 -36.30
N LYS A 156 -19.03 0.50 -35.67
CA LYS A 156 -19.23 0.56 -34.20
C LYS A 156 -18.16 -0.25 -33.47
N LYS A 157 -17.85 -1.46 -33.91
CA LYS A 157 -16.80 -2.31 -33.33
C LYS A 157 -15.42 -1.66 -33.48
N ARG A 158 -15.10 -1.17 -34.67
CA ARG A 158 -13.83 -0.52 -34.97
C ARG A 158 -13.64 0.77 -34.19
N GLY A 159 -14.69 1.61 -34.06
CA GLY A 159 -14.69 2.83 -33.25
C GLY A 159 -14.42 2.52 -31.77
N LYS A 160 -15.12 1.53 -31.20
CA LYS A 160 -14.86 1.06 -29.85
C LYS A 160 -13.45 0.55 -29.64
N GLU A 161 -12.87 -0.16 -30.60
CA GLU A 161 -11.50 -0.66 -30.53
C GLU A 161 -10.46 0.47 -30.59
N ILE A 162 -10.68 1.52 -31.38
CA ILE A 162 -9.81 2.69 -31.48
C ILE A 162 -9.83 3.48 -30.18
N LEU A 163 -10.99 3.69 -29.59
CA LEU A 163 -11.17 4.45 -28.35
C LEU A 163 -10.86 3.63 -27.09
N LYS A 164 -10.71 2.30 -27.23
CA LYS A 164 -10.42 1.43 -26.09
C LYS A 164 -9.07 1.78 -25.48
N GLU A 165 -9.12 1.96 -24.18
CA GLU A 165 -7.92 2.10 -23.35
C GLU A 165 -6.99 0.89 -23.53
N ARG A 166 -5.71 1.15 -23.77
CA ARG A 166 -4.70 0.09 -23.94
C ARG A 166 -3.66 0.20 -22.84
N HIS A 167 -3.47 -0.89 -22.14
CA HIS A 167 -2.33 -1.07 -21.25
C HIS A 167 -1.04 -1.13 -22.08
N GLU A 168 -0.09 -0.22 -21.84
CA GLU A 168 1.20 -0.18 -22.54
C GLU A 168 2.27 -0.91 -21.71
N ARG A 169 2.41 -0.54 -20.43
CA ARG A 169 3.39 -1.14 -19.51
C ARG A 169 3.02 -0.85 -18.05
N GLY A 170 3.71 -1.54 -17.12
CA GLY A 170 3.59 -1.34 -15.68
C GLY A 170 2.89 -2.50 -14.98
N ALA A 171 2.36 -2.24 -13.80
CA ALA A 171 1.71 -3.25 -12.99
C ALA A 171 0.42 -3.78 -13.63
N LEU A 172 0.09 -5.03 -13.35
CA LEU A 172 -1.13 -5.69 -13.83
C LEU A 172 -1.98 -6.10 -12.62
N LEU A 173 -3.29 -5.95 -12.76
CA LEU A 173 -4.28 -6.48 -11.84
C LEU A 173 -5.02 -7.63 -12.53
N ILE A 174 -4.96 -8.80 -11.92
CA ILE A 174 -5.60 -10.01 -12.45
C ILE A 174 -6.56 -10.61 -11.41
N SER A 175 -7.35 -11.59 -11.81
CA SER A 175 -8.22 -12.29 -10.87
C SER A 175 -7.41 -13.19 -9.92
N CYS A 176 -7.96 -13.43 -8.72
CA CYS A 176 -7.39 -14.35 -7.73
C CYS A 176 -7.10 -15.75 -8.32
N GLU A 177 -7.99 -16.22 -9.20
CA GLU A 177 -7.87 -17.53 -9.85
C GLU A 177 -6.70 -17.59 -10.84
N GLN A 178 -6.58 -16.56 -11.69
CA GLN A 178 -5.49 -16.45 -12.68
C GLN A 178 -4.13 -16.37 -11.98
N LEU A 179 -4.02 -15.52 -10.93
CA LEU A 179 -2.79 -15.45 -10.14
C LEU A 179 -2.46 -16.80 -9.48
N GLY A 180 -3.47 -17.46 -8.93
CA GLY A 180 -3.32 -18.77 -8.31
C GLY A 180 -2.84 -19.84 -9.31
N GLU A 181 -3.31 -19.80 -10.55
CA GLU A 181 -2.87 -20.72 -11.61
C GLU A 181 -1.45 -20.45 -12.05
N GLU A 182 -1.10 -19.19 -12.26
CA GLU A 182 0.26 -18.80 -12.62
C GLU A 182 1.27 -19.23 -11.55
N ILE A 183 0.99 -18.95 -10.26
CA ILE A 183 1.86 -19.37 -9.16
C ILE A 183 1.91 -20.89 -9.03
N ARG A 184 0.80 -21.60 -9.22
CA ARG A 184 0.82 -23.08 -9.19
C ARG A 184 1.71 -23.66 -10.30
N ARG A 185 1.68 -23.07 -11.49
CA ARG A 185 2.57 -23.46 -12.59
C ARG A 185 4.03 -23.23 -12.23
N HIS A 186 4.36 -22.01 -11.79
CA HIS A 186 5.70 -21.64 -11.33
C HIS A 186 6.20 -22.57 -10.20
N ASN A 187 5.39 -22.78 -9.16
CA ASN A 187 5.77 -23.65 -8.03
C ASN A 187 5.96 -25.11 -8.46
N ARG A 188 5.23 -25.58 -9.46
CA ARG A 188 5.43 -26.92 -10.02
C ARG A 188 6.76 -27.04 -10.73
N GLU A 189 7.13 -26.08 -11.54
CA GLU A 189 8.41 -26.03 -12.25
C GLU A 189 9.58 -26.01 -11.26
N GLU A 190 9.54 -25.14 -10.26
CA GLU A 190 10.55 -25.03 -9.21
C GLU A 190 10.65 -26.30 -8.35
N PHE A 191 9.52 -26.94 -8.04
CA PHE A 191 9.52 -28.24 -7.36
C PHE A 191 10.22 -29.34 -8.17
N TYR A 192 9.98 -29.42 -9.50
CA TYR A 192 10.69 -30.37 -10.35
C TYR A 192 12.19 -30.08 -10.42
N LYS A 193 12.58 -28.82 -10.52
CA LYS A 193 14.01 -28.42 -10.45
C LYS A 193 14.63 -28.84 -9.11
N GLU A 194 13.94 -28.61 -7.98
CA GLU A 194 14.44 -29.04 -6.66
C GLU A 194 14.59 -30.57 -6.57
N CYS A 195 13.64 -31.33 -7.08
CA CYS A 195 13.74 -32.79 -7.11
C CYS A 195 14.93 -33.28 -7.97
N ALA A 196 15.17 -32.64 -9.10
CA ALA A 196 16.26 -33.01 -10.00
C ALA A 196 17.63 -32.64 -9.44
N ALA A 197 17.73 -31.52 -8.72
CA ALA A 197 18.99 -31.01 -8.14
C ALA A 197 19.51 -31.83 -6.94
N ARG A 198 18.73 -32.78 -6.42
CA ARG A 198 19.14 -33.61 -5.28
C ARG A 198 20.05 -34.76 -5.72
N THR A 199 20.92 -35.18 -4.81
CA THR A 199 21.81 -36.31 -5.03
C THR A 199 21.54 -37.43 -4.02
N PRO A 200 20.96 -38.59 -4.42
CA PRO A 200 20.42 -38.88 -5.73
C PRO A 200 19.14 -38.11 -6.07
N PRO A 201 18.80 -37.94 -7.39
CA PRO A 201 17.58 -37.26 -7.82
C PRO A 201 16.34 -37.89 -7.22
N ALA A 202 15.44 -37.05 -6.68
CA ALA A 202 14.21 -37.52 -6.05
C ALA A 202 13.09 -37.67 -7.08
N ASN A 203 12.33 -38.77 -6.98
CA ASN A 203 11.17 -38.96 -7.86
C ASN A 203 10.01 -38.08 -7.39
N PRO A 204 9.57 -37.07 -8.21
CA PRO A 204 8.52 -36.13 -7.81
C PRO A 204 7.20 -36.79 -7.42
N ALA A 205 6.79 -37.85 -8.13
CA ALA A 205 5.54 -38.56 -7.84
C ALA A 205 5.56 -39.28 -6.48
N LYS A 206 6.72 -39.79 -6.07
CA LYS A 206 6.90 -40.40 -4.73
C LYS A 206 6.86 -39.31 -3.64
N VAL A 207 7.53 -38.20 -3.87
CA VAL A 207 7.54 -37.06 -2.91
C VAL A 207 6.14 -36.49 -2.71
N LEU A 208 5.34 -36.33 -3.78
CA LEU A 208 3.97 -35.81 -3.68
C LEU A 208 3.01 -36.74 -2.90
N LYS A 209 3.29 -38.02 -2.81
CA LYS A 209 2.51 -38.97 -1.97
C LYS A 209 2.80 -38.85 -0.49
N LEU A 210 3.89 -38.19 -0.09
CA LEU A 210 4.22 -37.99 1.32
C LEU A 210 3.30 -36.91 1.92
N SER A 211 3.00 -37.04 3.22
CA SER A 211 2.29 -35.98 3.96
C SER A 211 3.13 -34.69 3.96
N VAL A 212 2.47 -33.55 4.13
CA VAL A 212 3.11 -32.22 4.18
C VAL A 212 4.27 -32.21 5.17
N ARG A 213 4.03 -32.72 6.39
CA ARG A 213 5.04 -32.81 7.44
C ARG A 213 6.26 -33.66 7.05
N LYS A 214 6.02 -34.84 6.45
CA LYS A 214 7.11 -35.69 5.96
C LYS A 214 7.90 -35.05 4.83
N ARG A 215 7.26 -34.30 3.94
CA ARG A 215 7.97 -33.54 2.91
C ARG A 215 8.90 -32.50 3.51
N VAL A 216 8.43 -31.74 4.48
CA VAL A 216 9.23 -30.72 5.18
C VAL A 216 10.37 -31.38 5.97
N GLN A 217 10.13 -32.48 6.68
CA GLN A 217 11.16 -33.24 7.39
C GLN A 217 12.26 -33.80 6.46
N ASN A 218 11.92 -34.05 5.21
CA ASN A 218 12.87 -34.48 4.18
C ASN A 218 13.43 -33.29 3.39
N ASP A 219 13.37 -32.09 3.94
CA ASP A 219 13.86 -30.82 3.38
C ASP A 219 13.21 -30.37 2.05
N PHE A 220 12.05 -30.93 1.67
CA PHE A 220 11.31 -30.42 0.53
C PHE A 220 10.48 -29.21 0.91
N HIS A 221 10.61 -28.17 0.12
CA HIS A 221 9.78 -26.99 0.32
C HIS A 221 8.30 -27.27 0.00
N VAL A 222 7.41 -26.79 0.88
CA VAL A 222 5.95 -26.86 0.69
C VAL A 222 5.39 -25.47 0.83
N PRO A 223 4.96 -24.81 -0.27
CA PRO A 223 4.48 -23.44 -0.24
C PRO A 223 3.33 -23.23 0.75
N TYR A 224 3.33 -22.11 1.45
CA TYR A 224 2.22 -21.64 2.24
C TYR A 224 1.11 -21.10 1.34
N LYS A 225 -0.05 -20.88 1.91
CA LYS A 225 -1.17 -20.21 1.24
C LYS A 225 -1.49 -18.93 1.95
N LEU A 226 -1.65 -17.87 1.20
CA LEU A 226 -2.16 -16.58 1.65
C LEU A 226 -3.55 -16.39 1.01
N ALA A 227 -4.58 -16.19 1.81
CA ALA A 227 -5.97 -16.36 1.38
C ALA A 227 -6.22 -17.76 0.79
N THR A 228 -6.41 -17.88 -0.52
CA THR A 228 -6.54 -19.15 -1.26
C THR A 228 -5.38 -19.39 -2.23
N ILE A 229 -4.48 -18.42 -2.37
CA ILE A 229 -3.39 -18.39 -3.33
C ILE A 229 -2.14 -19.01 -2.69
N PRO A 230 -1.44 -19.95 -3.35
CA PRO A 230 -0.16 -20.42 -2.86
C PRO A 230 0.87 -19.28 -2.95
N VAL A 231 1.75 -19.19 -1.95
CA VAL A 231 2.90 -18.28 -2.00
C VAL A 231 3.86 -18.79 -3.09
N PRO A 232 4.45 -17.91 -3.91
CA PRO A 232 5.45 -18.32 -4.88
C PRO A 232 6.66 -18.98 -4.21
N TRP A 233 7.35 -19.84 -4.91
CA TRP A 233 8.36 -20.74 -4.40
C TRP A 233 9.41 -20.03 -3.52
N ARG A 234 9.46 -20.40 -2.24
CA ARG A 234 10.41 -19.86 -1.21
C ARG A 234 10.33 -18.35 -0.98
N LEU A 235 9.24 -17.70 -1.37
CA LEU A 235 9.03 -16.28 -1.11
C LEU A 235 8.42 -15.97 0.27
N GLU A 236 8.11 -17.00 1.08
CA GLU A 236 7.72 -16.79 2.49
C GLU A 236 8.82 -16.03 3.26
N GLN A 237 10.08 -16.36 2.98
CA GLN A 237 11.26 -15.74 3.58
C GLN A 237 11.59 -14.34 3.01
N SER A 238 10.77 -13.82 2.09
CA SER A 238 10.83 -12.42 1.63
C SER A 238 9.97 -11.50 2.49
N HIS A 239 9.47 -12.01 3.61
CA HIS A 239 8.67 -11.35 4.62
C HIS A 239 7.36 -10.78 4.08
N MET A 240 6.39 -10.57 4.98
CA MET A 240 5.06 -10.13 4.62
C MET A 240 4.65 -8.92 5.47
N MET A 241 3.88 -8.02 4.88
CA MET A 241 3.26 -6.92 5.61
C MET A 241 1.74 -6.99 5.38
N PHE A 242 0.99 -7.05 6.47
CA PHE A 242 -0.47 -7.04 6.47
C PHE A 242 -0.95 -5.68 6.92
N ILE A 243 -1.61 -4.96 6.02
CA ILE A 243 -2.03 -3.58 6.20
C ILE A 243 -3.55 -3.52 6.24
N GLY A 244 -4.11 -2.88 7.27
CA GLY A 244 -5.56 -2.68 7.35
C GLY A 244 -6.02 -2.30 8.75
N THR A 245 -7.21 -1.72 8.83
CA THR A 245 -7.84 -1.31 10.10
C THR A 245 -8.27 -2.51 10.95
N THR A 246 -8.70 -2.24 12.18
CA THR A 246 -9.30 -3.26 13.06
C THR A 246 -10.53 -3.87 12.38
N GLY A 247 -10.68 -5.19 12.45
CA GLY A 247 -11.79 -5.91 11.81
C GLY A 247 -11.63 -6.15 10.31
N ALA A 248 -10.60 -5.62 9.66
CA ALA A 248 -10.34 -5.84 8.23
C ALA A 248 -10.03 -7.31 7.86
N GLY A 249 -9.55 -8.12 8.82
CA GLY A 249 -9.28 -9.54 8.62
C GLY A 249 -7.81 -9.96 8.77
N LYS A 250 -6.91 -9.08 9.26
CA LYS A 250 -5.49 -9.39 9.48
C LYS A 250 -5.30 -10.63 10.36
N THR A 251 -5.84 -10.61 11.57
CA THR A 251 -5.75 -11.72 12.54
C THR A 251 -6.36 -13.02 12.00
N THR A 252 -7.40 -12.94 11.17
CA THR A 252 -7.99 -14.12 10.50
C THR A 252 -6.96 -14.80 9.59
N GLU A 253 -6.20 -14.05 8.81
CA GLU A 253 -5.21 -14.63 7.91
C GLU A 253 -3.95 -15.06 8.65
N LEU A 254 -3.54 -14.33 9.70
CA LEU A 254 -2.44 -14.75 10.58
C LEU A 254 -2.75 -16.10 11.24
N LYS A 255 -3.96 -16.31 11.77
CA LYS A 255 -4.37 -17.61 12.34
C LYS A 255 -4.29 -18.76 11.34
N LYS A 256 -4.61 -18.52 10.07
CA LYS A 256 -4.43 -19.52 9.00
C LYS A 256 -2.96 -19.84 8.74
N LEU A 257 -2.07 -18.85 8.81
CA LEU A 257 -0.63 -19.07 8.70
C LEU A 257 -0.11 -19.92 9.87
N VAL A 258 -0.55 -19.61 11.11
CA VAL A 258 -0.20 -20.41 12.30
C VAL A 258 -0.66 -21.86 12.12
N THR A 259 -1.89 -22.09 11.68
CA THR A 259 -2.41 -23.45 11.40
C THR A 259 -1.53 -24.19 10.40
N GLN A 260 -1.11 -23.52 9.35
CA GLN A 260 -0.23 -24.08 8.31
C GLN A 260 1.18 -24.35 8.86
N ALA A 261 1.73 -23.45 9.70
CA ALA A 261 3.04 -23.61 10.34
C ALA A 261 3.04 -24.84 11.27
N ARG A 262 2.03 -24.96 12.11
CA ARG A 262 1.87 -26.10 13.03
C ARG A 262 1.73 -27.44 12.27
N ALA A 263 0.97 -27.46 11.18
CA ALA A 263 0.84 -28.66 10.33
C ALA A 263 2.16 -29.09 9.68
N ARG A 264 3.08 -28.14 9.41
CA ARG A 264 4.41 -28.38 8.86
C ARG A 264 5.46 -28.70 9.93
N GLY A 265 5.18 -28.36 11.19
CA GLY A 265 6.12 -28.47 12.30
C GLY A 265 7.08 -27.28 12.41
N HIS A 266 6.76 -26.15 11.78
CA HIS A 266 7.54 -24.92 11.91
C HIS A 266 7.17 -24.20 13.21
N ARG A 267 8.16 -23.55 13.85
CA ARG A 267 7.95 -22.74 15.05
C ARG A 267 7.28 -21.42 14.71
N CYS A 268 6.57 -20.87 15.70
CA CYS A 268 6.04 -19.51 15.62
C CYS A 268 6.41 -18.72 16.88
N VAL A 269 6.88 -17.50 16.71
CA VAL A 269 6.95 -16.48 17.73
C VAL A 269 5.83 -15.50 17.45
N ILE A 270 4.87 -15.36 18.36
CA ILE A 270 3.65 -14.57 18.12
C ILE A 270 3.57 -13.45 19.14
N PHE A 271 3.47 -12.22 18.66
CA PHE A 271 3.12 -11.06 19.46
C PHE A 271 1.63 -10.76 19.33
N ASP A 272 0.89 -10.84 20.45
CA ASP A 272 -0.57 -10.67 20.49
C ASP A 272 -1.00 -9.90 21.75
N LEU A 273 -1.79 -8.85 21.57
CA LEU A 273 -2.37 -8.02 22.64
C LEU A 273 -3.81 -8.39 23.00
N THR A 274 -4.42 -9.28 22.25
CA THR A 274 -5.82 -9.65 22.41
C THR A 274 -6.00 -11.00 23.10
N GLY A 275 -4.95 -11.82 23.17
CA GLY A 275 -5.00 -13.19 23.66
C GLY A 275 -5.67 -14.16 22.67
N SER A 276 -6.09 -13.68 21.52
CA SER A 276 -6.88 -14.46 20.56
C SER A 276 -6.12 -15.63 19.95
N PHE A 277 -4.80 -15.54 19.84
CA PHE A 277 -3.97 -16.66 19.38
C PHE A 277 -3.78 -17.71 20.48
N VAL A 278 -3.65 -17.28 21.74
CA VAL A 278 -3.61 -18.20 22.89
C VAL A 278 -4.92 -18.98 22.97
N GLU A 279 -6.07 -18.31 22.85
CA GLU A 279 -7.39 -18.97 22.83
C GLU A 279 -7.48 -20.06 21.78
N SER A 280 -6.94 -19.81 20.59
CA SER A 280 -7.11 -20.70 19.44
C SER A 280 -6.06 -21.81 19.32
N PHE A 281 -4.86 -21.65 19.90
CA PHE A 281 -3.72 -22.49 19.56
C PHE A 281 -2.91 -23.01 20.77
N TYR A 282 -3.06 -22.45 21.97
CA TYR A 282 -2.22 -22.81 23.11
C TYR A 282 -2.31 -24.29 23.48
N ASN A 283 -1.16 -24.94 23.55
CA ASN A 283 -0.98 -26.29 24.07
C ASN A 283 0.07 -26.26 25.19
N PRO A 284 -0.31 -26.55 26.45
CA PRO A 284 0.60 -26.48 27.60
C PRO A 284 1.84 -27.39 27.50
N GLU A 285 1.76 -28.49 26.71
CA GLU A 285 2.86 -29.43 26.54
C GLU A 285 4.00 -28.92 25.63
N THR A 286 3.63 -28.10 24.64
CA THR A 286 4.58 -27.71 23.58
C THR A 286 4.85 -26.23 23.52
N ASP A 287 3.91 -25.41 24.02
CA ASP A 287 3.92 -23.97 23.83
C ASP A 287 4.31 -23.22 25.12
N THR A 288 4.82 -22.02 24.94
CA THR A 288 5.26 -21.17 26.05
C THR A 288 4.58 -19.82 25.98
N ILE A 289 4.14 -19.31 27.13
CA ILE A 289 3.61 -17.96 27.29
C ILE A 289 4.60 -17.13 28.06
N LEU A 290 4.97 -15.94 27.55
CA LEU A 290 5.71 -14.90 28.21
C LEU A 290 4.80 -13.69 28.41
N ASN A 291 4.34 -13.48 29.64
CA ASN A 291 3.51 -12.36 30.05
C ASN A 291 3.55 -12.24 31.58
N THR A 292 4.07 -11.15 32.11
CA THR A 292 4.23 -10.95 33.57
C THR A 292 2.92 -11.04 34.37
N MET A 293 1.79 -10.76 33.70
CA MET A 293 0.46 -10.72 34.30
C MET A 293 -0.32 -12.03 34.15
N ASP A 294 0.22 -13.01 33.42
CA ASP A 294 -0.43 -14.31 33.18
C ASP A 294 0.15 -15.39 34.12
N LYS A 295 -0.73 -16.13 34.79
CA LYS A 295 -0.34 -17.24 35.69
C LYS A 295 0.48 -18.34 35.00
N ARG A 296 0.34 -18.45 33.68
CA ARG A 296 1.02 -19.47 32.84
C ARG A 296 2.39 -18.99 32.37
N CYS A 297 2.81 -17.78 32.75
CA CYS A 297 4.13 -17.26 32.38
C CYS A 297 5.22 -18.20 32.89
N LYS A 298 6.09 -18.63 31.96
CA LYS A 298 7.25 -19.43 32.35
C LYS A 298 8.27 -18.57 33.10
N PRO A 299 8.87 -19.08 34.18
CA PRO A 299 9.98 -18.40 34.85
C PRO A 299 11.10 -18.09 33.87
N TRP A 300 11.44 -16.82 33.74
CA TRP A 300 12.47 -16.34 32.84
C TRP A 300 13.30 -15.26 33.52
N THR A 301 14.60 -15.30 33.31
CA THR A 301 15.52 -14.24 33.72
C THR A 301 16.37 -13.83 32.54
N ILE A 302 16.89 -12.59 32.54
CA ILE A 302 17.77 -12.14 31.48
C ILE A 302 19.05 -12.97 31.40
N PHE A 303 19.47 -13.52 32.55
CA PHE A 303 20.67 -14.39 32.66
C PHE A 303 20.47 -15.78 32.01
N SER A 304 19.24 -16.13 31.67
CA SER A 304 18.93 -17.37 30.93
C SER A 304 19.31 -17.27 29.44
N ASP A 305 19.40 -16.03 28.90
CA ASP A 305 19.60 -15.78 27.49
C ASP A 305 20.83 -14.90 27.17
N CYS A 306 21.35 -14.16 28.19
CA CYS A 306 22.53 -13.31 28.04
C CYS A 306 23.60 -13.74 29.04
N ASP A 307 24.83 -13.91 28.59
CA ASP A 307 26.00 -14.27 29.43
C ASP A 307 27.25 -13.39 29.21
N ASN A 308 27.26 -12.57 28.18
CA ASN A 308 28.36 -11.71 27.83
C ASN A 308 27.94 -10.24 27.66
N TYR A 309 28.93 -9.35 27.71
CA TYR A 309 28.76 -7.90 27.67
C TYR A 309 27.97 -7.44 26.43
N ALA A 310 28.26 -7.98 25.24
CA ALA A 310 27.61 -7.58 23.98
C ALA A 310 26.15 -7.96 23.95
N GLU A 311 25.78 -9.13 24.52
CA GLU A 311 24.40 -9.57 24.61
C GLU A 311 23.58 -8.73 25.58
N PHE A 312 24.14 -8.39 26.75
CA PHE A 312 23.50 -7.46 27.68
C PHE A 312 23.35 -6.07 27.10
N LEU A 313 24.32 -5.60 26.30
CA LEU A 313 24.22 -4.30 25.64
C LEU A 313 23.06 -4.29 24.61
N SER A 314 22.96 -5.34 23.80
CA SER A 314 21.85 -5.50 22.85
C SER A 314 20.50 -5.56 23.60
N ALA A 315 20.42 -6.33 24.68
CA ALA A 315 19.23 -6.42 25.53
C ALA A 315 18.87 -5.06 26.17
N ALA A 316 19.89 -4.30 26.61
CA ALA A 316 19.70 -2.96 27.16
C ALA A 316 19.12 -1.97 26.13
N GLU A 317 19.51 -2.08 24.86
CA GLU A 317 18.95 -1.25 23.78
C GLU A 317 17.46 -1.56 23.51
N ALA A 318 17.07 -2.81 23.61
CA ALA A 318 15.67 -3.22 23.48
C ALA A 318 14.82 -2.81 24.69
N LEU A 319 15.40 -2.89 25.92
CA LEU A 319 14.70 -2.57 27.16
C LEU A 319 14.54 -1.06 27.37
N VAL A 320 15.58 -0.28 27.11
CA VAL A 320 15.62 1.17 27.24
C VAL A 320 15.80 1.79 25.86
N PRO A 321 14.74 2.20 25.17
CA PRO A 321 14.82 2.74 23.81
C PRO A 321 15.60 4.06 23.78
N GLY A 322 16.11 4.45 22.60
CA GLY A 322 16.83 5.71 22.41
C GLY A 322 15.95 6.94 22.62
N GLY A 323 16.55 8.04 23.06
CA GLY A 323 15.86 9.32 23.28
C GLY A 323 15.50 10.03 21.97
N HIS A 324 14.51 10.89 22.05
CA HIS A 324 14.12 11.74 20.92
C HIS A 324 15.05 12.96 20.77
N ASN A 325 15.68 13.41 21.87
CA ASN A 325 16.59 14.55 21.94
C ASN A 325 17.96 14.10 22.45
N SER A 326 18.99 14.91 22.21
CA SER A 326 20.36 14.61 22.64
C SER A 326 20.51 14.48 24.16
N GLU A 327 19.71 15.21 24.92
CA GLU A 327 19.71 15.18 26.39
C GLU A 327 19.06 13.88 26.90
N ASP A 328 17.88 13.52 26.37
CA ASP A 328 17.22 12.25 26.69
C ASP A 328 18.10 11.05 26.34
N ASP A 329 18.80 11.11 25.20
CA ASP A 329 19.67 10.06 24.71
C ASP A 329 20.88 9.83 25.67
N PHE A 330 21.40 10.89 26.31
CA PHE A 330 22.43 10.75 27.34
C PHE A 330 21.94 9.93 28.55
N TRP A 331 20.77 10.28 29.10
CA TRP A 331 20.22 9.58 30.28
C TRP A 331 19.92 8.12 29.99
N GLN A 332 19.43 7.83 28.80
CA GLN A 332 19.13 6.47 28.39
C GLN A 332 20.40 5.65 28.13
N LYS A 333 21.43 6.21 27.53
CA LYS A 333 22.73 5.55 27.37
C LYS A 333 23.37 5.28 28.73
N ALA A 334 23.31 6.23 29.65
CA ALA A 334 23.79 6.06 31.02
C ALA A 334 23.05 4.92 31.75
N ALA A 335 21.70 4.89 31.62
CA ALA A 335 20.87 3.84 32.19
C ALA A 335 21.18 2.46 31.62
N ARG A 336 21.46 2.35 30.31
CA ARG A 336 21.92 1.12 29.67
C ARG A 336 23.25 0.66 30.19
N THR A 337 24.24 1.57 30.32
CA THR A 337 25.55 1.24 30.87
C THR A 337 25.43 0.74 32.29
N LEU A 338 24.65 1.41 33.13
CA LEU A 338 24.40 0.98 34.51
C LEU A 338 23.81 -0.44 34.58
N PHE A 339 22.82 -0.74 33.71
CA PHE A 339 22.20 -2.05 33.63
C PHE A 339 23.22 -3.14 33.24
N VAL A 340 23.98 -2.92 32.17
CA VAL A 340 24.95 -3.91 31.65
C VAL A 340 26.01 -4.24 32.69
N GLU A 341 26.63 -3.21 33.32
CA GLU A 341 27.64 -3.41 34.33
C GLU A 341 27.10 -4.12 35.58
N MET A 342 25.86 -3.78 36.00
CA MET A 342 25.24 -4.49 37.10
C MET A 342 24.96 -5.97 36.76
N CYS A 343 24.46 -6.27 35.56
CA CYS A 343 24.26 -7.66 35.12
C CYS A 343 25.62 -8.43 35.14
N MET A 344 26.71 -7.84 34.66
CA MET A 344 28.03 -8.47 34.70
C MET A 344 28.51 -8.73 36.12
N LYS A 345 28.27 -7.80 37.06
CA LYS A 345 28.60 -7.97 38.48
C LYS A 345 27.76 -9.07 39.12
N LEU A 346 26.47 -9.15 38.84
CA LEU A 346 25.59 -10.19 39.37
C LEU A 346 26.00 -11.59 38.87
N ILE A 347 26.46 -11.70 37.62
CA ILE A 347 27.03 -12.97 37.12
C ILE A 347 28.28 -13.37 37.92
N GLN A 348 29.18 -12.41 38.20
CA GLN A 348 30.41 -12.68 39.01
C GLN A 348 30.06 -13.12 40.43
N LYS A 349 29.01 -12.56 41.02
CA LYS A 349 28.53 -12.93 42.36
C LYS A 349 27.70 -14.23 42.39
N GLY A 350 27.30 -14.76 41.20
CA GLY A 350 26.40 -15.91 41.12
C GLY A 350 24.91 -15.61 41.40
N ALA A 351 24.54 -14.33 41.60
CA ALA A 351 23.20 -13.88 41.90
C ALA A 351 22.32 -13.63 40.64
N LYS A 352 22.06 -14.69 39.88
CA LYS A 352 21.44 -14.66 38.55
C LYS A 352 19.90 -14.71 38.65
N SER A 353 19.25 -13.76 39.34
CA SER A 353 17.79 -13.68 39.50
C SER A 353 17.23 -12.31 39.16
N ASN A 354 15.95 -12.25 38.81
CA ASN A 354 15.22 -10.99 38.57
C ASN A 354 15.10 -10.19 39.88
N GLY A 355 14.92 -10.87 41.00
CA GLY A 355 14.87 -10.25 42.31
C GLY A 355 16.20 -9.54 42.69
N ALA A 356 17.35 -10.22 42.46
CA ALA A 356 18.65 -9.59 42.66
C ALA A 356 18.85 -8.37 41.79
N LEU A 357 18.54 -8.48 40.50
CA LEU A 357 18.66 -7.36 39.54
C LEU A 357 17.79 -6.18 39.95
N ALA A 358 16.51 -6.44 40.33
CA ALA A 358 15.59 -5.40 40.79
C ALA A 358 16.05 -4.75 42.10
N TYR A 359 16.55 -5.56 43.05
CA TYR A 359 17.09 -5.03 44.30
C TYR A 359 18.27 -4.07 44.08
N HIS A 360 19.29 -4.51 43.36
CA HIS A 360 20.52 -3.71 43.16
C HIS A 360 20.29 -2.45 42.31
N LEU A 361 19.43 -2.51 41.28
CA LEU A 361 19.21 -1.35 40.43
C LEU A 361 18.16 -0.39 40.94
N MET A 362 17.10 -0.91 41.62
CA MET A 362 15.90 -0.11 41.93
C MET A 362 15.78 0.21 43.44
N GLN A 363 16.20 -0.70 44.31
CA GLN A 363 15.93 -0.60 45.76
C GLN A 363 17.20 -0.27 46.61
N ALA A 364 18.35 -0.81 46.28
CA ALA A 364 19.57 -0.66 47.03
C ALA A 364 20.03 0.81 47.20
N ASP A 365 20.68 1.13 48.32
CA ASP A 365 21.22 2.46 48.58
C ASP A 365 22.34 2.81 47.56
N LEU A 366 22.41 4.09 47.21
CA LEU A 366 23.40 4.58 46.24
C LEU A 366 24.82 4.27 46.66
N LYS A 367 25.15 4.32 47.96
CA LYS A 367 26.50 3.95 48.47
C LYS A 367 26.84 2.49 48.12
N LYS A 368 25.90 1.58 48.29
CA LYS A 368 26.05 0.17 47.98
C LYS A 368 26.28 -0.08 46.52
N ILE A 369 25.45 0.58 45.66
CA ILE A 369 25.63 0.49 44.21
C ILE A 369 26.99 1.06 43.75
N SER A 370 27.40 2.19 44.32
CA SER A 370 28.69 2.80 44.00
C SER A 370 29.88 1.90 44.37
N GLN A 371 29.80 1.20 45.51
CA GLN A 371 30.81 0.21 45.92
C GLN A 371 30.84 -1.00 45.02
N GLU A 372 29.68 -1.53 44.64
CA GLU A 372 29.59 -2.70 43.78
C GLU A 372 30.12 -2.45 42.37
N LEU A 373 29.89 -1.26 41.83
CA LEU A 373 30.30 -0.86 40.49
C LEU A 373 31.68 -0.15 40.49
N GLU A 374 32.39 -0.16 41.63
CA GLU A 374 33.75 0.32 41.66
C GLU A 374 34.62 -0.44 40.66
N ASN A 375 35.48 0.27 39.95
CA ASN A 375 36.33 -0.27 38.88
C ASN A 375 35.60 -0.72 37.61
N THR A 376 34.34 -0.27 37.39
CA THR A 376 33.58 -0.48 36.15
C THR A 376 33.41 0.83 35.36
N VAL A 377 32.99 0.73 34.11
CA VAL A 377 32.65 1.91 33.27
C VAL A 377 31.50 2.71 33.84
N ALA A 378 30.61 2.09 34.63
CA ALA A 378 29.50 2.77 35.30
C ALA A 378 29.90 3.51 36.61
N ALA A 379 31.11 3.29 37.16
CA ALA A 379 31.53 3.93 38.42
C ALA A 379 31.36 5.47 38.47
N PRO A 380 31.69 6.23 37.41
CA PRO A 380 31.43 7.68 37.39
C PRO A 380 29.97 8.07 37.40
N LEU A 381 29.08 7.20 36.86
CA LEU A 381 27.66 7.43 36.74
C LEU A 381 26.90 7.29 38.07
N VAL A 382 27.47 6.53 39.01
CA VAL A 382 26.91 6.22 40.32
C VAL A 382 27.76 6.77 41.48
N ALA A 383 28.72 7.68 41.21
CA ALA A 383 29.58 8.28 42.22
C ALA A 383 28.77 9.04 43.25
N THR A 384 29.05 8.86 44.54
CA THR A 384 28.33 9.52 45.64
C THR A 384 28.46 11.05 45.63
N GLN A 385 29.54 11.57 45.00
CA GLN A 385 29.70 13.00 44.75
C GLN A 385 28.68 13.59 43.75
N ALA A 386 28.16 12.74 42.85
CA ALA A 386 27.18 13.08 41.82
C ALA A 386 25.79 12.45 42.08
N ALA A 387 25.40 12.34 43.37
CA ALA A 387 24.18 11.63 43.79
C ALA A 387 22.92 11.98 43.01
N LYS A 388 22.67 13.26 42.72
CA LYS A 388 21.51 13.69 41.93
C LYS A 388 21.53 13.12 40.49
N MET A 389 22.71 13.05 39.86
CA MET A 389 22.85 12.46 38.53
C MET A 389 22.61 10.94 38.58
N ALA A 390 23.18 10.26 39.56
CA ALA A 390 22.98 8.83 39.75
C ALA A 390 21.50 8.47 40.00
N GLU A 391 20.78 9.24 40.81
CA GLU A 391 19.33 9.06 41.03
C GLU A 391 18.53 9.31 39.79
N SER A 392 18.88 10.32 38.98
CA SER A 392 18.21 10.56 37.69
C SER A 392 18.40 9.41 36.70
N ILE A 393 19.61 8.84 36.63
CA ILE A 393 19.91 7.65 35.80
C ILE A 393 19.08 6.44 36.26
N ARG A 394 19.00 6.21 37.57
CA ARG A 394 18.16 5.15 38.14
C ARG A 394 16.69 5.36 37.88
N ALA A 395 16.18 6.59 38.02
CA ALA A 395 14.79 6.92 37.71
C ALA A 395 14.47 6.64 36.23
N THR A 396 15.39 7.00 35.30
CA THR A 396 15.27 6.67 33.88
C THR A 396 15.21 5.17 33.65
N PHE A 397 16.10 4.40 34.27
CA PHE A 397 16.06 2.93 34.19
C PHE A 397 14.76 2.36 34.73
N ASN A 398 14.34 2.80 35.94
CA ASN A 398 13.13 2.31 36.58
C ASN A 398 11.87 2.55 35.74
N THR A 399 11.80 3.65 35.00
CA THR A 399 10.69 3.94 34.10
C THR A 399 10.53 2.85 33.03
N HIS A 400 11.62 2.32 32.51
CA HIS A 400 11.61 1.33 31.43
C HIS A 400 11.66 -0.13 31.94
N ALA A 401 12.33 -0.39 33.06
CA ALA A 401 12.63 -1.73 33.53
C ALA A 401 11.70 -2.25 34.64
N ASN A 402 10.69 -1.47 35.07
CA ASN A 402 9.83 -1.78 36.20
C ASN A 402 9.12 -3.17 36.07
N ALA A 403 8.82 -3.60 34.84
CA ALA A 403 8.20 -4.90 34.59
C ALA A 403 9.07 -6.09 35.04
N LEU A 404 10.38 -5.95 35.07
CA LEU A 404 11.30 -7.02 35.51
C LEU A 404 11.05 -7.47 36.96
N ARG A 405 10.57 -6.57 37.81
CA ARG A 405 10.23 -6.89 39.23
C ARG A 405 9.14 -7.92 39.40
N PHE A 406 8.29 -8.09 38.41
CA PHE A 406 7.09 -8.93 38.48
C PHE A 406 7.27 -10.26 37.74
N LEU A 407 8.46 -10.53 37.22
CA LEU A 407 8.78 -11.80 36.59
C LEU A 407 8.98 -12.89 37.65
N PRO A 408 8.39 -14.06 37.48
CA PRO A 408 8.68 -15.19 38.36
C PRO A 408 10.12 -15.63 38.16
N ASP A 409 10.88 -15.71 39.27
CA ASP A 409 12.22 -16.31 39.24
C ASP A 409 12.08 -17.86 39.20
N PRO A 410 13.03 -18.55 38.51
CA PRO A 410 13.13 -19.99 38.58
C PRO A 410 13.28 -20.49 40.03
N ALA A 411 12.71 -21.62 40.35
CA ALA A 411 12.91 -22.23 41.67
C ALA A 411 14.42 -22.58 41.86
N PRO A 412 14.89 -22.55 43.13
CA PRO A 412 16.29 -22.88 43.40
C PRO A 412 16.68 -24.25 42.86
N GLY A 413 17.65 -24.29 41.95
CA GLY A 413 18.10 -25.50 41.26
C GLY A 413 17.36 -25.85 39.97
N GLU A 414 16.32 -25.09 39.61
CA GLU A 414 15.69 -25.20 38.30
C GLU A 414 16.28 -24.21 37.31
N GLU A 415 16.52 -24.67 36.08
CA GLU A 415 16.88 -23.78 34.99
C GLU A 415 15.62 -23.08 34.47
N GLY A 416 15.63 -21.74 34.48
CA GLY A 416 14.56 -20.94 33.86
C GLY A 416 14.40 -21.20 32.37
N PHE A 417 13.27 -20.78 31.82
CA PHE A 417 13.03 -20.79 30.39
C PHE A 417 14.09 -19.94 29.69
N SER A 418 14.60 -20.42 28.53
CA SER A 418 15.52 -19.66 27.69
C SER A 418 15.01 -19.65 26.27
N ILE A 419 14.89 -18.44 25.71
CA ILE A 419 14.48 -18.21 24.33
C ILE A 419 15.54 -18.79 23.36
N ASN A 420 16.83 -18.63 23.70
CA ASN A 420 17.94 -19.20 22.91
C ASN A 420 17.86 -20.72 22.83
N ARG A 421 17.65 -21.39 23.98
CA ARG A 421 17.51 -22.86 24.03
C ARG A 421 16.27 -23.31 23.28
N TRP A 422 15.13 -22.63 23.48
CA TRP A 422 13.88 -22.91 22.78
C TRP A 422 14.03 -22.78 21.26
N MET A 423 14.75 -21.75 20.80
CA MET A 423 15.00 -21.54 19.37
C MET A 423 15.97 -22.59 18.78
N ALA A 424 16.95 -23.07 19.55
CA ALA A 424 17.95 -24.04 19.13
C ALA A 424 17.50 -25.49 19.16
N GLN A 425 16.41 -25.83 19.89
CA GLN A 425 15.93 -27.21 20.02
C GLN A 425 15.63 -27.84 18.66
N GLU A 426 16.19 -29.00 18.37
CA GLU A 426 15.88 -29.78 17.17
C GLU A 426 14.64 -30.67 17.40
N GLY A 427 13.91 -30.95 16.33
CA GLY A 427 12.79 -31.90 16.39
C GLY A 427 11.45 -31.31 16.88
N ASP A 428 11.32 -30.03 16.88
CA ASP A 428 10.11 -29.32 17.30
C ASP A 428 8.87 -29.72 16.52
N LYS A 429 7.79 -29.90 17.24
CA LYS A 429 6.49 -30.34 16.73
C LYS A 429 5.57 -29.15 16.37
N GLY A 430 6.15 -28.00 15.98
CA GLY A 430 5.40 -26.79 15.68
C GLY A 430 5.07 -25.99 16.94
N ALA A 431 6.01 -25.90 17.90
CA ALA A 431 5.87 -25.14 19.13
C ALA A 431 5.69 -23.65 18.88
N ILE A 432 4.93 -22.98 19.75
CA ILE A 432 4.65 -21.56 19.67
C ILE A 432 5.16 -20.88 20.94
N LEU A 433 5.89 -19.78 20.75
CA LEU A 433 6.22 -18.82 21.78
C LEU A 433 5.26 -17.64 21.69
N PHE A 434 4.37 -17.54 22.68
CA PHE A 434 3.44 -16.42 22.78
C PHE A 434 4.05 -15.32 23.64
N ILE A 435 4.25 -14.16 23.08
CA ILE A 435 4.65 -12.93 23.77
C ILE A 435 3.40 -12.06 23.81
N THR A 436 2.75 -11.99 24.97
CA THR A 436 1.40 -11.41 25.08
C THR A 436 1.32 -10.36 26.18
N SER A 437 0.37 -9.44 26.05
CA SER A 437 -0.06 -8.52 27.09
C SER A 437 -1.52 -8.14 26.85
N THR A 438 -2.13 -7.42 27.78
CA THR A 438 -3.39 -6.72 27.52
C THR A 438 -3.11 -5.25 27.26
N HIS A 439 -4.02 -4.55 26.59
CA HIS A 439 -3.87 -3.11 26.33
C HIS A 439 -3.68 -2.27 27.63
N PRO A 440 -4.40 -2.52 28.74
CA PRO A 440 -4.16 -1.81 30.00
C PRO A 440 -2.76 -2.07 30.58
N ASP A 441 -2.27 -3.29 30.48
CA ASP A 441 -0.97 -3.69 31.02
C ASP A 441 0.22 -3.35 30.12
N LEU A 442 -0.06 -2.87 28.89
CA LEU A 442 0.96 -2.62 27.86
C LEU A 442 1.94 -1.53 28.30
N VAL A 443 1.50 -0.49 28.99
CA VAL A 443 2.35 0.59 29.46
C VAL A 443 3.50 0.07 30.32
N LEU A 444 3.20 -0.86 31.24
CA LEU A 444 4.21 -1.49 32.07
C LEU A 444 5.07 -2.50 31.32
N ASN A 445 4.43 -3.34 30.50
CA ASN A 445 5.08 -4.50 29.88
C ASN A 445 5.80 -4.20 28.57
N ARG A 446 5.50 -3.10 27.89
CA ARG A 446 6.03 -2.78 26.56
C ARG A 446 7.56 -2.94 26.43
N PRO A 447 8.39 -2.43 27.36
CA PRO A 447 9.83 -2.61 27.27
C PRO A 447 10.27 -4.09 27.31
N LEU A 448 9.64 -4.86 28.20
CA LEU A 448 9.95 -6.29 28.37
C LEU A 448 9.48 -7.12 27.17
N LEU A 449 8.29 -6.85 26.61
CA LEU A 449 7.81 -7.49 25.39
C LEU A 449 8.74 -7.20 24.20
N THR A 450 9.24 -5.96 24.12
CA THR A 450 10.23 -5.56 23.11
C THR A 450 11.53 -6.34 23.30
N LEU A 451 12.03 -6.46 24.54
CA LEU A 451 13.22 -7.24 24.87
C LEU A 451 13.07 -8.73 24.49
N TRP A 452 11.98 -9.37 24.84
CA TRP A 452 11.76 -10.79 24.49
C TRP A 452 11.67 -11.01 22.99
N MET A 453 11.03 -10.11 22.27
CA MET A 453 10.97 -10.18 20.81
C MET A 453 12.34 -9.98 20.18
N ASP A 454 13.12 -9.02 20.68
CA ASP A 454 14.49 -8.76 20.21
C ASP A 454 15.42 -9.96 20.46
N LEU A 455 15.35 -10.55 21.66
CA LEU A 455 16.07 -11.77 21.98
C LEU A 455 15.68 -12.93 21.07
N ALA A 456 14.39 -13.09 20.75
CA ALA A 456 13.91 -14.14 19.85
C ALA A 456 14.44 -13.95 18.42
N VAL A 457 14.52 -12.71 17.94
CA VAL A 457 15.11 -12.40 16.63
C VAL A 457 16.61 -12.68 16.62
N ASN A 458 17.33 -12.26 17.66
CA ASN A 458 18.76 -12.51 17.80
C ASN A 458 19.09 -14.01 17.96
N ALA A 459 18.25 -14.77 18.69
CA ALA A 459 18.36 -16.22 18.85
C ALA A 459 18.28 -16.96 17.50
N LEU A 460 17.47 -16.48 16.56
CA LEU A 460 17.38 -17.06 15.21
C LEU A 460 18.73 -17.05 14.49
N PHE A 461 19.54 -15.98 14.64
CA PHE A 461 20.84 -15.88 13.97
C PHE A 461 21.90 -16.83 14.50
N ARG A 462 21.69 -17.38 15.70
CA ARG A 462 22.60 -18.37 16.32
C ARG A 462 22.44 -19.79 15.77
N ILE A 463 21.30 -20.11 15.12
CA ILE A 463 20.97 -21.50 14.69
C ILE A 463 21.77 -21.96 13.46
N GLY A 464 22.46 -21.06 12.77
CA GLY A 464 23.17 -21.37 11.55
C GLY A 464 22.34 -21.25 10.26
N ARG A 465 23.02 -21.22 9.12
CA ARG A 465 22.44 -20.96 7.81
C ARG A 465 21.60 -22.14 7.30
N THR A 466 20.46 -21.82 6.68
CA THR A 466 19.61 -22.78 6.01
C THR A 466 18.79 -22.12 4.90
N ARG A 467 18.48 -22.88 3.87
CA ARG A 467 17.54 -22.45 2.81
C ARG A 467 16.07 -22.74 3.17
N ASN A 468 15.83 -23.62 4.15
CA ASN A 468 14.50 -24.03 4.53
C ASN A 468 13.91 -23.14 5.61
N LEU A 469 12.62 -22.84 5.50
CA LEU A 469 11.90 -22.11 6.53
C LEU A 469 11.85 -22.93 7.81
N ARG A 470 12.15 -22.30 8.95
CA ARG A 470 12.12 -22.92 10.29
C ARG A 470 11.18 -22.21 11.23
N THR A 471 11.20 -20.88 11.23
CA THR A 471 10.51 -20.09 12.24
C THR A 471 9.75 -18.92 11.62
N TRP A 472 8.53 -18.73 12.04
CA TRP A 472 7.70 -17.58 11.75
C TRP A 472 7.72 -16.59 12.91
N PHE A 473 7.87 -15.31 12.62
CA PHE A 473 7.64 -14.19 13.54
C PHE A 473 6.37 -13.47 13.09
N LEU A 474 5.34 -13.53 13.91
CA LEU A 474 4.01 -12.99 13.61
C LEU A 474 3.72 -11.85 14.60
N LEU A 475 3.83 -10.62 14.14
CA LEU A 475 3.56 -9.42 14.92
C LEU A 475 2.25 -8.82 14.42
N ASP A 476 1.13 -9.07 15.12
CA ASP A 476 -0.20 -8.58 14.68
C ASP A 476 -0.28 -7.04 14.73
N GLU A 477 0.42 -6.42 15.70
CA GLU A 477 0.51 -4.97 15.87
C GLU A 477 1.94 -4.53 16.17
N VAL A 478 2.81 -4.44 15.15
CA VAL A 478 4.24 -4.14 15.36
C VAL A 478 4.48 -2.78 16.03
N HIS A 479 3.62 -1.79 15.82
CA HIS A 479 3.72 -0.45 16.41
C HIS A 479 3.40 -0.42 17.92
N ALA A 480 2.82 -1.47 18.47
CA ALA A 480 2.54 -1.56 19.90
C ALA A 480 3.79 -1.84 20.76
N LEU A 481 4.85 -2.38 20.17
CA LEU A 481 6.17 -2.50 20.79
C LEU A 481 6.94 -1.19 20.70
N HIS A 482 8.01 -1.05 21.48
CA HIS A 482 9.02 -0.04 21.21
C HIS A 482 9.77 -0.38 19.91
N ARG A 483 10.57 0.55 19.42
CA ARG A 483 11.45 0.25 18.29
C ARG A 483 12.30 -0.98 18.62
N LEU A 484 12.19 -2.01 17.79
CA LEU A 484 12.94 -3.25 17.89
C LEU A 484 14.30 -3.07 17.19
N PRO A 485 15.44 -3.07 17.91
CA PRO A 485 16.76 -2.90 17.29
C PRO A 485 17.06 -3.98 16.25
N ALA A 486 16.73 -5.24 16.56
CA ALA A 486 17.03 -6.39 15.70
C ALA A 486 16.10 -6.56 14.50
N ILE A 487 14.94 -5.86 14.40
CA ILE A 487 13.96 -6.14 13.35
C ILE A 487 14.45 -5.77 11.95
N GLU A 488 15.14 -4.64 11.80
CA GLU A 488 15.63 -4.20 10.48
C GLU A 488 16.68 -5.19 9.95
N HIS A 489 17.62 -5.60 10.80
CA HIS A 489 18.60 -6.65 10.46
C HIS A 489 17.92 -8.00 10.26
N GLY A 490 16.91 -8.31 11.06
CA GLY A 490 16.08 -9.50 10.94
C GLY A 490 15.45 -9.62 9.55
N LEU A 491 14.78 -8.58 9.10
CA LEU A 491 14.15 -8.55 7.77
C LEU A 491 15.16 -8.61 6.62
N GLN A 492 16.39 -8.11 6.80
CA GLN A 492 17.42 -8.18 5.76
C GLN A 492 18.08 -9.57 5.67
N THR A 493 18.29 -10.23 6.80
CA THR A 493 19.19 -11.39 6.88
C THR A 493 18.52 -12.70 7.29
N ALA A 494 17.34 -12.68 7.90
CA ALA A 494 16.64 -13.87 8.40
C ALA A 494 16.38 -14.96 7.34
N ARG A 495 16.27 -14.57 6.06
CA ARG A 495 16.17 -15.51 4.94
C ARG A 495 17.33 -16.53 4.94
N ALA A 496 18.54 -16.11 5.29
CA ALA A 496 19.72 -16.97 5.31
C ALA A 496 19.71 -18.01 6.43
N VAL A 497 18.91 -17.78 7.48
CA VAL A 497 18.82 -18.63 8.68
C VAL A 497 17.43 -19.29 8.84
N GLY A 498 16.58 -19.16 7.84
CA GLY A 498 15.27 -19.82 7.82
C GLY A 498 14.16 -19.11 8.59
N GLY A 499 14.25 -17.79 8.77
CA GLY A 499 13.22 -16.97 9.38
C GLY A 499 12.30 -16.29 8.37
N ALA A 500 11.03 -16.17 8.71
CA ALA A 500 10.05 -15.36 7.98
C ALA A 500 9.26 -14.49 8.95
N PHE A 501 9.01 -13.23 8.54
CA PHE A 501 8.28 -12.26 9.35
C PHE A 501 6.96 -11.90 8.69
N VAL A 502 5.93 -11.70 9.52
CA VAL A 502 4.69 -11.05 9.14
C VAL A 502 4.46 -9.85 10.06
N LEU A 503 4.45 -8.66 9.47
CA LEU A 503 4.25 -7.40 10.18
C LEU A 503 2.82 -6.93 9.97
N GLY A 504 2.00 -6.95 11.01
CA GLY A 504 0.68 -6.36 11.02
C GLY A 504 0.76 -4.87 11.38
N ILE A 505 0.13 -4.03 10.57
CA ILE A 505 0.03 -2.59 10.82
C ILE A 505 -1.40 -2.10 10.60
N HIS A 506 -1.79 -1.08 11.37
CA HIS A 506 -3.05 -0.38 11.16
C HIS A 506 -2.90 0.78 10.18
N SER A 507 -1.86 1.59 10.37
CA SER A 507 -1.51 2.71 9.50
C SER A 507 0.00 2.94 9.49
N PHE A 508 0.49 3.56 8.42
CA PHE A 508 1.89 3.96 8.33
C PHE A 508 2.23 5.10 9.29
N GLY A 509 1.28 5.99 9.61
CA GLY A 509 1.46 7.03 10.62
C GLY A 509 1.84 6.45 11.99
N LYS A 510 1.13 5.42 12.45
CA LYS A 510 1.45 4.69 13.68
C LYS A 510 2.82 4.02 13.64
N LEU A 511 3.20 3.48 12.50
CA LEU A 511 4.52 2.89 12.32
C LEU A 511 5.63 3.96 12.35
N ALA A 512 5.37 5.12 11.75
CA ALA A 512 6.29 6.25 11.72
C ALA A 512 6.48 6.90 13.12
N GLU A 513 5.46 6.91 13.97
CA GLU A 513 5.58 7.32 15.38
C GLU A 513 6.64 6.50 16.13
N THR A 514 6.73 5.19 15.86
CA THR A 514 7.65 4.28 16.55
C THR A 514 9.03 4.21 15.91
N TYR A 515 9.09 4.14 14.56
CA TYR A 515 10.34 3.87 13.81
C TYR A 515 10.89 5.09 13.08
N GLY A 516 10.18 6.23 13.10
CA GLY A 516 10.42 7.38 12.24
C GLY A 516 9.95 7.14 10.81
N GLU A 517 9.81 8.20 10.00
CA GLU A 517 9.36 8.11 8.61
C GLU A 517 10.24 7.17 7.76
N ASN A 518 11.56 7.34 7.85
CA ASN A 518 12.51 6.51 7.09
C ASN A 518 12.47 5.04 7.53
N GLY A 519 12.35 4.78 8.84
CA GLY A 519 12.22 3.42 9.37
C GLY A 519 10.92 2.74 8.90
N ALA A 520 9.80 3.46 8.89
CA ALA A 520 8.53 2.94 8.38
C ALA A 520 8.59 2.59 6.88
N ILE A 521 9.26 3.43 6.09
CA ILE A 521 9.49 3.17 4.66
C ILE A 521 10.39 1.93 4.48
N ASN A 522 11.47 1.83 5.26
CA ASN A 522 12.37 0.67 5.21
C ASN A 522 11.66 -0.64 5.54
N LEU A 523 10.90 -0.69 6.64
CA LEU A 523 10.13 -1.87 7.02
C LEU A 523 9.13 -2.24 5.93
N GLY A 524 8.46 -1.23 5.34
CA GLY A 524 7.59 -1.41 4.19
C GLY A 524 8.31 -2.02 2.99
N SER A 525 9.53 -1.61 2.69
CA SER A 525 10.30 -2.10 1.54
C SER A 525 10.85 -3.50 1.77
N LEU A 526 11.30 -3.82 2.98
CA LEU A 526 11.88 -5.10 3.34
C LEU A 526 10.85 -6.24 3.39
N ALA A 527 9.63 -5.97 3.84
CA ALA A 527 8.54 -6.94 3.81
C ALA A 527 7.89 -6.97 2.42
N ARG A 528 8.47 -7.73 1.49
CA ARG A 528 8.20 -7.65 0.04
C ARG A 528 6.82 -8.13 -0.39
N THR A 529 6.21 -9.07 0.32
CA THR A 529 4.83 -9.51 0.09
C THR A 529 3.87 -8.59 0.82
N LYS A 530 2.86 -8.06 0.14
CA LYS A 530 1.84 -7.17 0.71
C LYS A 530 0.48 -7.83 0.70
N LEU A 531 -0.18 -7.84 1.84
CA LEU A 531 -1.61 -8.07 1.98
C LEU A 531 -2.25 -6.76 2.39
N ILE A 532 -2.97 -6.14 1.49
CA ILE A 532 -3.59 -4.83 1.67
C ILE A 532 -5.09 -5.05 1.84
N LEU A 533 -5.59 -4.73 3.01
CA LEU A 533 -7.01 -4.77 3.37
C LEU A 533 -7.55 -3.34 3.48
N THR A 534 -8.82 -3.20 3.86
CA THR A 534 -9.41 -1.88 4.03
C THR A 534 -8.64 -1.03 5.05
N THR A 535 -8.41 0.24 4.72
CA THR A 535 -7.81 1.24 5.62
C THR A 535 -8.56 2.56 5.53
N SER A 536 -8.80 3.22 6.64
CA SER A 536 -9.47 4.53 6.69
C SER A 536 -8.51 5.71 6.53
N ASP A 537 -7.22 5.49 6.77
CA ASP A 537 -6.18 6.51 6.69
C ASP A 537 -5.77 6.78 5.24
N ILE A 538 -5.84 8.06 4.84
CA ILE A 538 -5.58 8.52 3.46
C ILE A 538 -4.11 8.28 3.07
N GLU A 539 -3.17 8.58 3.97
CA GLU A 539 -1.74 8.43 3.68
C GLU A 539 -1.37 6.96 3.52
N THR A 540 -1.90 6.11 4.39
CA THR A 540 -1.73 4.66 4.28
C THR A 540 -2.36 4.13 2.99
N ALA A 541 -3.55 4.62 2.59
CA ALA A 541 -4.19 4.20 1.34
C ALA A 541 -3.37 4.58 0.11
N LYS A 542 -2.75 5.78 0.09
CA LYS A 542 -1.84 6.22 -0.98
C LYS A 542 -0.63 5.31 -1.08
N ARG A 543 0.06 5.05 0.05
CA ARG A 543 1.22 4.13 0.08
C ARG A 543 0.84 2.71 -0.35
N CYS A 544 -0.35 2.25 0.01
CA CYS A 544 -0.87 0.96 -0.44
C CYS A 544 -1.09 0.93 -1.96
N ALA A 545 -1.65 2.00 -2.55
CA ALA A 545 -1.79 2.12 -3.99
C ALA A 545 -0.42 2.09 -4.71
N ASP A 546 0.61 2.76 -4.14
CA ASP A 546 1.98 2.71 -4.65
C ASP A 546 2.59 1.30 -4.59
N PHE A 547 2.34 0.54 -3.51
CA PHE A 547 2.81 -0.86 -3.40
C PHE A 547 2.14 -1.79 -4.41
N ILE A 548 0.86 -1.58 -4.72
CA ILE A 548 0.16 -2.33 -5.77
C ILE A 548 0.79 -2.00 -7.12
N GLY A 549 1.09 -0.71 -7.34
CA GLY A 549 1.83 -0.21 -8.49
C GLY A 549 0.99 0.65 -9.41
N SER A 550 1.68 1.23 -10.39
CA SER A 550 1.10 2.08 -11.41
C SER A 550 1.21 1.43 -12.80
N ARG A 551 0.31 1.81 -13.69
CA ARG A 551 0.30 1.38 -15.10
C ARG A 551 0.34 2.57 -16.02
N GLU A 552 1.01 2.45 -17.14
CA GLU A 552 0.92 3.40 -18.25
C GLU A 552 -0.21 2.97 -19.17
N VAL A 553 -1.15 3.86 -19.35
CA VAL A 553 -2.32 3.65 -20.18
C VAL A 553 -2.28 4.60 -21.34
N ARG A 554 -2.57 4.08 -22.53
CA ARG A 554 -2.80 4.90 -23.71
C ARG A 554 -4.30 5.12 -23.85
N GLN A 555 -4.74 6.36 -23.60
CA GLN A 555 -6.09 6.82 -23.86
C GLN A 555 -6.12 7.63 -25.15
N MET A 556 -7.26 7.60 -25.82
CA MET A 556 -7.51 8.43 -26.99
C MET A 556 -8.41 9.57 -26.57
N ASP A 557 -7.82 10.77 -26.44
CA ASP A 557 -8.58 11.99 -26.15
C ASP A 557 -9.21 12.48 -27.45
N GLU A 558 -10.53 12.60 -27.43
CA GLU A 558 -11.29 13.15 -28.55
C GLU A 558 -11.58 14.63 -28.27
N ALA A 559 -10.96 15.51 -29.02
CA ALA A 559 -11.17 16.94 -28.95
C ALA A 559 -12.01 17.42 -30.14
N TYR A 560 -13.10 18.08 -29.86
CA TYR A 560 -13.96 18.73 -30.85
C TYR A 560 -13.64 20.23 -30.91
N SER A 561 -13.21 20.72 -32.06
CA SER A 561 -13.03 22.14 -32.33
C SER A 561 -14.21 22.67 -33.09
N TYR A 562 -14.88 23.68 -32.54
CA TYR A 562 -16.01 24.36 -33.16
C TYR A 562 -15.55 25.77 -33.61
N GLY A 563 -15.51 26.02 -34.90
CA GLY A 563 -15.16 27.30 -35.46
C GLY A 563 -16.39 28.14 -35.88
N TYR A 564 -16.22 29.45 -36.10
CA TYR A 564 -17.26 30.31 -36.64
C TYR A 564 -17.60 29.93 -38.08
N ASN A 565 -16.65 29.40 -38.84
CA ASN A 565 -16.79 28.92 -40.20
C ASN A 565 -16.75 27.36 -40.19
N ASN A 566 -17.64 26.71 -40.90
CA ASN A 566 -17.75 25.26 -41.07
C ASN A 566 -16.46 24.57 -41.55
N SER A 567 -15.50 25.33 -42.14
CA SER A 567 -14.21 24.81 -42.56
C SER A 567 -13.23 24.52 -41.42
N ARG A 568 -13.57 24.88 -40.16
CA ARG A 568 -12.71 24.67 -38.98
C ARG A 568 -13.29 23.64 -37.98
N ASP A 569 -14.43 23.04 -38.27
CA ASP A 569 -15.00 21.99 -37.46
C ASP A 569 -14.19 20.71 -37.69
N ALA A 570 -13.35 20.39 -36.72
CA ALA A 570 -12.50 19.21 -36.78
C ALA A 570 -12.63 18.41 -35.48
N SER A 571 -12.79 17.11 -35.63
CA SER A 571 -12.58 16.15 -34.53
C SER A 571 -11.15 15.65 -34.61
N THR A 572 -10.39 15.87 -33.55
CA THR A 572 -9.02 15.39 -33.45
C THR A 572 -8.95 14.30 -32.39
N ILE A 573 -8.43 13.12 -32.76
CA ILE A 573 -8.16 12.03 -31.83
C ILE A 573 -6.66 12.05 -31.55
N THR A 574 -6.30 12.39 -30.33
CA THR A 574 -4.89 12.46 -29.92
C THR A 574 -4.60 11.34 -28.91
N PRO A 575 -3.60 10.48 -29.18
CA PRO A 575 -3.18 9.48 -28.21
C PRO A 575 -2.48 10.18 -27.04
N ARG A 576 -3.02 10.04 -25.84
CA ARG A 576 -2.42 10.49 -24.59
C ARG A 576 -1.94 9.28 -23.81
N LYS A 577 -0.69 9.35 -23.33
CA LYS A 577 -0.14 8.39 -22.40
C LYS A 577 -0.25 8.99 -21.01
N GLU A 578 -0.83 8.25 -20.10
CA GLU A 578 -1.01 8.65 -18.70
C GLU A 578 -0.58 7.53 -17.78
N VAL A 579 0.15 7.91 -16.72
CA VAL A 579 0.50 6.99 -15.65
C VAL A 579 -0.56 7.09 -14.57
N GLN A 580 -1.25 6.00 -14.31
CA GLN A 580 -2.32 5.92 -13.31
C GLN A 580 -2.00 4.83 -12.30
N HIS A 581 -2.43 5.03 -11.03
CA HIS A 581 -2.44 3.93 -10.07
C HIS A 581 -3.29 2.78 -10.58
N LEU A 582 -2.83 1.56 -10.35
CA LEU A 582 -3.58 0.35 -10.73
C LEU A 582 -4.88 0.21 -9.92
N VAL A 583 -4.84 0.67 -8.66
CA VAL A 583 -5.98 0.77 -7.74
C VAL A 583 -5.91 2.15 -7.10
N MET A 584 -7.02 2.88 -7.09
CA MET A 584 -7.09 4.20 -6.48
C MET A 584 -7.05 4.09 -4.94
N PRO A 585 -6.46 5.08 -4.23
CA PRO A 585 -6.51 5.10 -2.76
C PRO A 585 -7.91 5.02 -2.18
N ASP A 586 -8.90 5.62 -2.83
CA ASP A 586 -10.28 5.60 -2.38
C ASP A 586 -10.92 4.20 -2.55
N ASP A 587 -10.56 3.45 -3.58
CA ASP A 587 -11.01 2.05 -3.74
C ASP A 587 -10.55 1.18 -2.55
N ILE A 588 -9.34 1.44 -2.02
CA ILE A 588 -8.80 0.72 -0.86
C ILE A 588 -9.55 1.09 0.42
N LYS A 589 -9.96 2.35 0.57
CA LYS A 589 -10.73 2.82 1.74
C LYS A 589 -12.16 2.27 1.77
N GLU A 590 -12.76 2.07 0.59
CA GLU A 590 -14.13 1.58 0.44
C GLU A 590 -14.24 0.05 0.42
N LEU A 591 -13.13 -0.68 0.56
CA LEU A 591 -13.17 -2.15 0.59
C LEU A 591 -14.03 -2.66 1.75
N PRO A 592 -14.93 -3.62 1.48
CA PRO A 592 -15.65 -4.31 2.56
C PRO A 592 -14.67 -5.14 3.42
N ALA A 593 -15.07 -5.46 4.64
CA ALA A 593 -14.31 -6.35 5.50
C ALA A 593 -13.99 -7.68 4.80
N LEU A 594 -12.82 -8.23 5.07
CA LEU A 594 -12.29 -9.47 4.47
C LEU A 594 -12.00 -9.37 2.96
N HIS A 595 -12.07 -8.20 2.34
CA HIS A 595 -11.65 -7.96 0.96
C HIS A 595 -10.33 -7.20 0.95
N GLY A 596 -9.52 -7.44 -0.09
CA GLY A 596 -8.23 -6.78 -0.20
C GLY A 596 -7.50 -7.10 -1.49
N PHE A 597 -6.24 -6.71 -1.50
CA PHE A 597 -5.31 -6.97 -2.58
C PHE A 597 -4.08 -7.72 -2.07
N VAL A 598 -3.56 -8.62 -2.87
CA VAL A 598 -2.28 -9.27 -2.63
C VAL A 598 -1.30 -8.89 -3.72
N LYS A 599 -0.06 -8.58 -3.32
CA LYS A 599 1.07 -8.34 -4.20
C LYS A 599 2.25 -9.16 -3.75
N PHE A 600 2.72 -10.06 -4.62
CA PHE A 600 3.96 -10.80 -4.43
C PHE A 600 5.13 -10.09 -5.14
N PRO A 601 6.37 -10.26 -4.66
CA PRO A 601 7.56 -9.75 -5.34
C PRO A 601 7.86 -10.52 -6.65
N ASP A 602 8.99 -10.18 -7.29
CA ASP A 602 9.57 -10.90 -8.43
C ASP A 602 8.66 -10.95 -9.68
N GLY A 603 7.97 -9.84 -9.96
CA GLY A 603 7.22 -9.64 -11.20
C GLY A 603 5.80 -10.22 -11.22
N PHE A 604 5.36 -10.92 -10.18
CA PHE A 604 3.97 -11.40 -10.12
C PHE A 604 2.98 -10.24 -10.13
N PRO A 605 1.88 -10.35 -10.89
CA PRO A 605 0.83 -9.33 -10.90
C PRO A 605 0.15 -9.20 -9.53
N ALA A 606 -0.54 -8.09 -9.32
CA ALA A 606 -1.41 -7.93 -8.16
C ALA A 606 -2.75 -8.62 -8.40
N ALA A 607 -3.41 -9.08 -7.34
CA ALA A 607 -4.76 -9.64 -7.44
C ALA A 607 -5.65 -9.14 -6.32
N GLN A 608 -6.92 -8.93 -6.65
CA GLN A 608 -7.97 -8.73 -5.67
C GLN A 608 -8.34 -10.06 -5.04
N ILE A 609 -8.45 -10.08 -3.71
CA ILE A 609 -8.73 -11.28 -2.93
C ILE A 609 -9.90 -11.08 -1.98
N GLN A 610 -10.52 -12.19 -1.62
CA GLN A 610 -11.49 -12.28 -0.54
C GLN A 610 -11.00 -13.29 0.49
N LEU A 611 -10.82 -12.84 1.73
CA LEU A 611 -10.47 -13.70 2.84
C LEU A 611 -11.71 -14.47 3.28
N LYS A 612 -11.54 -15.75 3.57
CA LYS A 612 -12.60 -16.56 4.16
C LYS A 612 -12.43 -16.55 5.69
N TRP A 613 -13.44 -16.10 6.40
CA TRP A 613 -13.47 -16.27 7.84
C TRP A 613 -13.53 -17.76 8.20
N GLN A 614 -12.74 -18.15 9.20
CA GLN A 614 -12.72 -19.50 9.71
C GLN A 614 -12.86 -19.46 11.24
N PRO A 615 -13.86 -20.14 11.82
CA PRO A 615 -13.96 -20.27 13.26
C PRO A 615 -12.83 -21.17 13.79
N TYR A 616 -12.28 -20.81 14.93
CA TYR A 616 -11.32 -21.62 15.67
C TYR A 616 -11.93 -22.02 17.02
N PRO A 617 -11.71 -23.25 17.50
CA PRO A 617 -12.14 -23.64 18.82
C PRO A 617 -11.36 -22.87 19.89
N GLU A 618 -12.01 -22.54 20.98
CA GLU A 618 -11.36 -22.02 22.17
C GLU A 618 -10.73 -23.19 22.92
N VAL A 619 -9.41 -23.33 22.82
CA VAL A 619 -8.66 -24.44 23.49
C VAL A 619 -8.16 -24.02 24.85
N ALA A 620 -8.03 -22.72 25.12
CA ALA A 620 -7.59 -22.15 26.38
C ALA A 620 -8.22 -20.76 26.58
N ARG A 621 -8.17 -20.22 27.81
CA ARG A 621 -8.46 -18.79 28.02
C ARG A 621 -7.36 -17.94 27.43
N GLY A 622 -7.71 -16.85 26.76
CA GLY A 622 -6.76 -15.93 26.15
C GLY A 622 -5.80 -15.33 27.17
N PHE A 623 -6.29 -15.08 28.37
CA PHE A 623 -5.54 -14.50 29.46
C PHE A 623 -6.02 -15.05 30.81
N GLU A 624 -5.07 -15.41 31.69
CA GLU A 624 -5.32 -15.83 33.07
C GLU A 624 -4.57 -14.95 34.07
N ARG A 625 -5.24 -13.91 34.54
CA ARG A 625 -4.58 -12.90 35.38
C ARG A 625 -4.10 -13.48 36.72
N VAL A 626 -2.90 -13.07 37.11
CA VAL A 626 -2.35 -13.33 38.45
C VAL A 626 -3.19 -12.55 39.47
N ALA A 627 -3.64 -13.22 40.52
CA ALA A 627 -4.54 -12.64 41.53
C ALA A 627 -3.89 -11.48 42.33
N THR A 628 -2.59 -11.61 42.62
CA THR A 628 -1.83 -10.58 43.36
C THR A 628 -0.45 -10.45 42.74
N MET A 629 -0.13 -9.25 42.23
CA MET A 629 1.23 -8.97 41.80
C MET A 629 2.17 -8.85 42.99
N ARG A 630 3.14 -9.73 43.06
CA ARG A 630 4.21 -9.65 44.06
C ARG A 630 5.50 -9.38 43.29
N ALA A 631 6.26 -8.37 43.76
CA ALA A 631 7.63 -8.19 43.28
C ALA A 631 8.48 -9.38 43.75
N SER A 632 9.42 -9.79 42.92
CA SER A 632 10.41 -10.82 43.27
C SER A 632 11.18 -10.36 44.51
N GLU A 633 11.15 -11.13 45.58
CA GLU A 633 11.85 -10.84 46.83
C GLU A 633 13.29 -11.36 46.75
N TYR A 634 14.24 -10.53 47.05
CA TYR A 634 15.65 -10.89 47.18
C TYR A 634 16.15 -10.49 48.57
N THR A 635 16.62 -11.46 49.30
CA THR A 635 17.29 -11.21 50.59
C THR A 635 18.80 -11.33 50.40
N PRO A 636 19.59 -10.26 50.57
CA PRO A 636 21.01 -10.35 50.50
C PRO A 636 21.55 -11.41 51.46
N THR A 637 22.40 -12.29 51.00
CA THR A 637 23.10 -13.28 51.85
C THR A 637 24.04 -12.52 52.78
N GLY A 638 23.99 -12.87 54.06
CA GLY A 638 24.53 -12.13 55.23
C GLY A 638 26.00 -11.69 55.24
N GLU A 639 26.79 -11.97 54.21
CA GLU A 639 28.17 -11.42 54.02
C GLU A 639 28.16 -9.98 53.49
N GLU A 640 27.04 -9.49 52.95
CA GLU A 640 26.92 -8.12 52.40
C GLU A 640 26.50 -7.08 53.46
N ASP A 641 26.07 -7.50 54.66
CA ASP A 641 25.60 -6.62 55.72
C ASP A 641 26.64 -6.38 56.86
N GLU A 642 27.75 -7.12 56.87
CA GLU A 642 28.79 -6.94 57.94
C GLU A 642 29.67 -5.71 57.76
N ASP A 643 29.84 -5.20 56.54
CA ASP A 643 30.65 -3.99 56.30
C ASP A 643 29.89 -2.68 56.63
N ALA A 644 28.57 -2.75 56.90
CA ALA A 644 27.78 -1.56 57.28
C ALA A 644 27.69 -1.31 58.81
N LYS A 645 28.27 -2.17 59.65
CA LYS A 645 28.19 -2.08 61.12
C LYS A 645 29.43 -1.49 61.78
N GLY A 646 30.39 -0.99 61.03
CA GLY A 646 31.54 -0.30 61.53
C GLY A 646 31.40 1.22 61.45
N GLU A 647 31.10 1.85 62.59
CA GLU A 647 31.07 3.29 62.93
C GLU A 647 29.67 3.94 63.09
N ASP A 648 29.00 3.69 64.18
CA ASP A 648 28.53 4.78 65.04
C ASP A 648 28.06 4.25 66.41
N GLY A 649 28.93 4.21 67.39
CA GLY A 649 28.59 4.07 68.79
C GLY A 649 28.12 5.41 69.34
N ARG A 650 26.81 5.66 69.33
CA ARG A 650 26.14 6.59 70.22
C ARG A 650 24.77 6.04 70.59
N GLU A 651 24.68 5.52 71.79
CA GLU A 651 23.38 5.30 72.50
C GLU A 651 22.64 6.64 72.57
N THR A 652 21.41 6.61 72.09
CA THR A 652 20.36 7.57 72.51
C THR A 652 19.07 6.79 72.70
N ASP A 653 18.54 6.97 73.92
CA ASP A 653 17.29 6.44 74.47
C ASP A 653 16.14 6.45 73.50
N THR A 654 15.43 5.36 73.53
CA THR A 654 14.11 5.17 72.90
C THR A 654 13.02 5.83 73.76
N PRO A 655 11.99 6.45 73.11
CA PRO A 655 10.64 6.37 73.61
C PRO A 655 9.74 5.61 72.69
N ASP A 656 9.03 4.65 73.28
CA ASP A 656 7.80 3.97 72.88
C ASP A 656 7.15 4.46 71.59
N SER A 657 7.19 3.69 70.53
CA SER A 657 6.33 3.88 69.37
C SER A 657 5.15 2.94 69.44
N LYS A 658 3.95 3.53 69.58
CA LYS A 658 2.66 2.89 69.38
C LYS A 658 2.53 2.42 67.93
N PRO A 659 1.78 1.34 67.67
CA PRO A 659 1.60 0.79 66.32
C PRO A 659 0.88 1.84 65.42
N GLN A 660 1.39 2.04 64.23
CA GLN A 660 0.73 2.80 63.18
C GLN A 660 -0.55 2.07 62.76
N GLU A 661 -1.65 2.80 62.86
CA GLU A 661 -2.94 2.38 62.29
C GLU A 661 -2.82 2.21 60.78
N VAL A 662 -3.25 1.09 60.31
CA VAL A 662 -3.48 0.80 58.88
C VAL A 662 -4.58 1.73 58.41
N LEU A 663 -4.27 2.66 57.49
CA LEU A 663 -5.26 3.46 56.81
C LEU A 663 -6.15 2.55 55.99
N ASP A 664 -7.35 2.29 56.52
CA ASP A 664 -8.46 1.70 55.78
C ASP A 664 -8.98 2.72 54.75
N LEU A 665 -8.65 2.52 53.47
CA LEU A 665 -9.23 3.25 52.36
C LEU A 665 -10.62 2.69 52.05
N GLY A 666 -11.58 2.96 52.95
CA GLY A 666 -12.99 2.75 52.67
C GLY A 666 -13.43 3.52 51.43
N GLU A 667 -14.21 2.86 50.58
CA GLU A 667 -14.84 3.42 49.38
C GLU A 667 -15.51 4.78 49.74
N ARG A 668 -14.93 5.89 49.27
CA ARG A 668 -15.57 7.19 49.32
C ARG A 668 -16.72 7.22 48.33
N GLN A 669 -17.94 7.39 48.81
CA GLN A 669 -19.07 7.75 47.97
C GLN A 669 -18.81 9.14 47.32
N PRO A 670 -19.22 9.35 46.06
CA PRO A 670 -19.02 10.64 45.40
C PRO A 670 -19.75 11.76 46.13
N GLU A 671 -19.04 12.85 46.47
CA GLU A 671 -19.64 14.06 47.08
C GLU A 671 -20.45 14.83 46.02
N HIS A 672 -21.70 15.12 46.38
CA HIS A 672 -22.61 15.93 45.58
C HIS A 672 -22.54 17.41 46.05
N ASP A 673 -22.62 18.33 45.08
CA ASP A 673 -22.79 19.76 45.42
C ASP A 673 -24.15 19.96 46.14
N PRO A 674 -24.15 20.57 47.32
CA PRO A 674 -25.38 20.73 48.12
C PRO A 674 -26.41 21.72 47.53
N ILE A 675 -26.04 22.46 46.50
CA ILE A 675 -26.90 23.48 45.88
C ILE A 675 -27.42 22.98 44.50
N THR A 676 -26.58 22.35 43.71
CA THR A 676 -26.94 21.95 42.33
C THR A 676 -27.22 20.45 42.17
N GLY A 677 -26.79 19.59 43.10
CA GLY A 677 -26.99 18.15 43.03
C GLY A 677 -26.10 17.43 41.99
N GLU A 678 -25.15 18.14 41.36
CA GLU A 678 -24.24 17.52 40.36
C GLU A 678 -23.04 16.84 41.03
N ILE A 679 -22.57 15.73 40.41
CA ILE A 679 -21.40 14.99 40.88
C ILE A 679 -20.14 15.76 40.51
N ARG A 680 -19.30 16.13 41.46
CA ARG A 680 -18.03 16.82 41.22
C ARG A 680 -16.99 15.84 40.68
N THR A 681 -16.27 16.21 39.62
CA THR A 681 -15.21 15.40 39.06
C THR A 681 -13.92 15.52 39.87
N GLU A 682 -13.08 14.46 39.85
CA GLU A 682 -11.77 14.46 40.56
C GLU A 682 -10.85 15.61 40.12
N ALA A 683 -10.99 16.09 38.88
CA ALA A 683 -10.23 17.23 38.36
C ALA A 683 -10.62 18.57 39.02
N GLU A 684 -11.90 18.76 39.42
CA GLU A 684 -12.39 19.95 40.07
C GLU A 684 -11.99 19.97 41.55
N LEU A 685 -12.04 18.81 42.20
CA LEU A 685 -11.57 18.65 43.60
C LEU A 685 -10.06 18.88 43.73
N SER A 686 -9.27 18.41 42.72
CA SER A 686 -7.83 18.64 42.68
C SER A 686 -7.48 20.11 42.43
N ALA A 687 -8.25 20.82 41.60
CA ALA A 687 -8.07 22.25 41.36
C ALA A 687 -8.39 23.13 42.59
N GLU A 688 -9.37 22.72 43.37
CA GLU A 688 -9.75 23.43 44.60
C GLU A 688 -8.74 23.18 45.73
N ALA A 689 -8.21 21.96 45.85
CA ALA A 689 -7.13 21.63 46.78
C ALA A 689 -5.82 22.41 46.47
N LEU A 690 -5.49 22.59 45.19
CA LEU A 690 -4.36 23.39 44.75
C LEU A 690 -4.54 24.87 45.04
N ARG A 691 -5.74 25.41 44.92
CA ARG A 691 -6.05 26.82 45.28
C ARG A 691 -5.97 27.09 46.81
N GLN A 692 -6.30 26.09 47.61
CA GLN A 692 -6.16 26.18 49.05
C GLN A 692 -4.71 26.02 49.55
N ALA A 693 -3.89 25.26 48.82
CA ALA A 693 -2.47 25.02 49.17
C ALA A 693 -1.56 26.21 48.82
N PHE A 694 -1.94 27.07 47.87
CA PHE A 694 -1.15 28.22 47.44
C PHE A 694 -1.99 29.52 47.41
N PRO A 695 -2.25 30.22 48.56
CA PRO A 695 -2.86 31.52 48.57
C PRO A 695 -1.83 32.61 48.22
N ALA A 696 -2.09 33.28 47.12
CA ALA A 696 -1.51 34.57 46.71
C ALA A 696 -0.22 34.60 45.90
N ALA A 697 -0.39 34.71 44.60
CA ALA A 697 0.38 35.67 43.81
C ALA A 697 -0.63 36.54 43.03
N ALA A 698 -0.58 37.84 43.25
CA ALA A 698 -1.55 38.84 42.79
C ALA A 698 -1.63 38.95 41.27
N GLU A 699 -2.83 38.97 40.72
CA GLU A 699 -3.12 39.40 39.35
C GLU A 699 -2.87 40.90 39.16
N PRO A 700 -2.39 41.33 37.97
CA PRO A 700 -2.37 42.75 37.63
C PRO A 700 -3.75 43.22 37.18
N THR A 701 -4.27 44.27 37.88
CA THR A 701 -5.51 44.99 37.63
C THR A 701 -5.62 45.53 36.23
N ARG A 702 -6.74 45.26 35.57
CA ARG A 702 -7.27 46.00 34.41
C ARG A 702 -8.20 47.12 34.91
N PRO A 703 -8.19 48.34 34.32
CA PRO A 703 -9.11 49.41 34.69
C PRO A 703 -10.52 49.15 34.10
N GLN A 704 -11.50 49.47 34.96
CA GLN A 704 -12.91 49.61 34.62
C GLN A 704 -13.15 50.95 33.93
N ASP A 705 -14.05 51.00 32.93
CA ASP A 705 -15.08 52.01 32.74
C ASP A 705 -16.09 51.45 31.74
N ALA A 706 -17.25 51.22 32.17
CA ALA A 706 -18.48 51.95 32.34
C ALA A 706 -19.35 52.04 31.05
N ALA A 707 -20.44 51.31 31.14
CA ALA A 707 -21.80 51.66 30.84
C ALA A 707 -22.35 51.68 29.36
N THR A 708 -23.39 50.90 29.29
CA THR A 708 -24.74 51.05 28.70
C THR A 708 -25.02 50.47 27.31
N ALA A 709 -25.81 49.44 27.41
CA ALA A 709 -27.11 49.17 26.70
C ALA A 709 -27.22 49.22 25.18
N THR A 710 -27.80 48.16 24.73
CA THR A 710 -28.87 47.89 23.75
C THR A 710 -28.46 47.22 22.45
N ASP A 711 -28.91 45.96 22.40
CA ASP A 711 -29.80 45.35 21.38
C ASP A 711 -29.41 45.32 19.89
N LYS A 712 -29.51 44.09 19.36
CA LYS A 712 -29.73 43.61 17.98
C LYS A 712 -28.58 42.96 17.18
N SER A 713 -28.78 41.67 17.02
CA SER A 713 -28.18 40.76 16.00
C SER A 713 -28.56 41.20 14.57
N PRO A 714 -28.17 40.44 13.55
CA PRO A 714 -26.86 40.17 12.98
C PRO A 714 -26.78 40.59 11.48
N GLN A 715 -25.61 40.68 10.89
CA GLN A 715 -25.41 40.34 9.48
C GLN A 715 -23.95 40.46 9.02
N LEU A 716 -23.45 39.36 8.46
CA LEU A 716 -22.64 39.19 7.23
C LEU A 716 -21.59 40.22 6.81
N ALA A 717 -20.43 39.67 6.54
CA ALA A 717 -19.27 40.18 5.81
C ALA A 717 -19.60 41.04 4.59
N PRO A 718 -18.66 41.80 4.00
CA PRO A 718 -17.52 41.27 3.27
C PRO A 718 -16.24 42.13 3.12
N SER A 719 -15.17 41.40 2.70
CA SER A 719 -14.12 41.74 1.71
C SER A 719 -13.41 43.10 1.67
N ALA A 720 -12.08 42.94 1.69
CA ALA A 720 -11.09 43.51 0.78
C ALA A 720 -11.23 44.94 0.25
N LYS A 721 -10.22 45.68 0.38
CA LYS A 721 -9.42 46.44 -0.59
C LYS A 721 -8.76 47.71 -0.02
N SER A 722 -7.48 47.78 -0.31
CA SER A 722 -6.74 48.74 -1.07
C SER A 722 -6.33 49.99 -0.29
N TRP A 723 -5.06 50.16 -0.23
CA TRP A 723 -4.18 50.86 -1.14
C TRP A 723 -3.93 52.31 -0.85
N LEU A 724 -2.66 52.58 -0.77
CA LEU A 724 -1.94 53.73 -1.35
C LEU A 724 -2.09 55.08 -0.66
N SER A 725 -0.93 55.52 -0.36
CA SER A 725 -0.33 56.81 -0.56
C SER A 725 0.12 57.55 0.71
N GLY A 726 1.39 57.92 0.66
CA GLY A 726 1.91 58.95 1.51
C GLY A 726 3.37 58.78 1.93
N ILE A 727 4.32 59.08 1.07
CA ILE A 727 5.74 59.41 1.33
C ILE A 727 5.84 60.94 1.59
N PRO A 728 6.90 61.57 2.15
CA PRO A 728 8.23 61.25 2.63
C PRO A 728 8.69 62.07 3.92
N PRO A 729 9.97 62.37 4.16
CA PRO A 729 11.29 61.75 3.94
C PRO A 729 12.29 61.84 5.12
N GLN A 730 13.50 61.27 4.83
CA GLN A 730 14.86 61.55 5.37
C GLN A 730 15.21 60.95 6.74
N THR A 731 16.36 60.33 6.95
CA THR A 731 17.79 60.49 6.63
C THR A 731 18.46 59.21 7.07
N GLY A 732 19.37 58.46 6.40
CA GLY A 732 20.71 58.78 6.05
C GLY A 732 21.68 57.87 6.76
N ALA A 733 22.48 57.07 6.02
CA ALA A 733 23.73 56.49 6.46
C ALA A 733 23.71 55.14 7.29
N ALA A 734 23.22 54.02 6.70
CA ALA A 734 23.61 52.67 7.15
C ALA A 734 23.47 51.59 6.01
N ASP A 735 23.16 51.95 4.79
CA ASP A 735 22.84 51.01 3.69
C ASP A 735 23.99 50.66 2.76
N ASP A 736 25.10 51.41 2.79
CA ASP A 736 26.21 51.16 1.84
C ASP A 736 27.06 49.90 2.12
N ARG A 737 26.95 49.34 3.30
CA ARG A 737 27.64 48.07 3.62
C ARG A 737 26.86 46.78 3.24
N LYS A 738 25.55 46.88 3.17
CA LYS A 738 24.71 45.73 2.82
C LYS A 738 24.52 45.54 1.32
N GLU A 739 24.67 46.62 0.54
CA GLU A 739 24.64 46.52 -0.92
C GLU A 739 25.93 45.93 -1.50
N ALA A 740 27.10 46.26 -0.90
CA ALA A 740 28.40 45.67 -1.31
C ALA A 740 28.47 44.14 -0.98
N GLU A 741 27.87 43.70 0.10
CA GLU A 741 27.77 42.23 0.42
C GLU A 741 26.75 41.50 -0.46
N ARG A 742 25.68 42.16 -0.92
CA ARG A 742 24.73 41.61 -1.90
C ARG A 742 25.28 41.53 -3.32
N GLU A 743 26.07 42.52 -3.76
CA GLU A 743 26.74 42.43 -5.06
C GLU A 743 27.82 41.35 -5.10
N GLN A 744 28.60 41.13 -4.01
CA GLN A 744 29.56 40.03 -3.93
C GLN A 744 28.90 38.64 -3.85
N ALA A 745 27.72 38.51 -3.20
CA ALA A 745 26.96 37.25 -3.16
C ALA A 745 26.34 36.92 -4.55
N SER A 746 25.82 37.92 -5.27
CA SER A 746 25.27 37.72 -6.61
C SER A 746 26.31 37.37 -7.67
N SER A 747 27.53 37.92 -7.55
CA SER A 747 28.63 37.59 -8.46
C SER A 747 29.18 36.17 -8.26
N THR A 748 29.14 35.67 -7.03
CA THR A 748 29.60 34.31 -6.69
C THR A 748 28.59 33.24 -7.14
N ASP A 749 27.30 33.56 -7.08
CA ASP A 749 26.25 32.63 -7.57
C ASP A 749 26.14 32.63 -9.10
N ALA A 750 26.39 33.77 -9.77
CA ALA A 750 26.51 33.84 -11.22
C ALA A 750 27.73 33.04 -11.74
N GLN A 751 28.86 33.06 -11.03
CA GLN A 751 30.04 32.24 -11.38
C GLN A 751 29.81 30.75 -11.05
N ARG A 752 29.02 30.41 -10.05
CA ARG A 752 28.62 29.01 -9.76
C ARG A 752 27.66 28.48 -10.83
N LEU A 753 26.70 29.29 -11.29
CA LEU A 753 25.79 28.94 -12.38
C LEU A 753 26.51 28.77 -13.71
N GLN A 754 27.45 29.65 -14.04
CA GLN A 754 28.28 29.49 -15.25
C GLN A 754 29.19 28.25 -15.21
N ARG A 755 29.75 27.89 -14.05
CA ARG A 755 30.51 26.65 -13.89
C ARG A 755 29.61 25.41 -13.89
N ALA A 756 28.34 25.49 -13.48
CA ALA A 756 27.37 24.41 -13.59
C ALA A 756 26.91 24.20 -15.04
N ASP A 757 26.76 25.29 -15.83
CA ASP A 757 26.42 25.19 -17.24
C ASP A 757 27.60 24.71 -18.11
N GLN A 758 28.84 25.11 -17.81
CA GLN A 758 30.04 24.55 -18.47
C GLN A 758 30.26 23.05 -18.13
N ARG A 759 29.84 22.55 -16.95
CA ARG A 759 29.82 21.12 -16.66
C ARG A 759 28.69 20.36 -17.35
N LYS A 760 27.57 21.02 -17.67
CA LYS A 760 26.49 20.44 -18.46
C LYS A 760 26.79 20.39 -19.98
N GLU A 761 27.70 21.19 -20.47
CA GLU A 761 28.10 21.16 -21.87
C GLU A 761 29.15 20.08 -22.19
N THR A 762 29.88 19.59 -21.17
CA THR A 762 30.82 18.45 -21.31
C THR A 762 30.19 17.09 -21.10
N ASP A 763 28.97 17.02 -20.53
CA ASP A 763 28.18 15.79 -20.39
C ASP A 763 27.04 15.76 -21.41
N ARG A 764 27.36 15.75 -22.72
CA ARG A 764 26.37 15.39 -23.75
C ARG A 764 26.19 13.87 -23.77
N PRO A 765 24.93 13.34 -23.58
CA PRO A 765 24.66 11.90 -23.58
C PRO A 765 24.87 11.20 -24.95
N GLY A 766 25.40 11.90 -25.95
CA GLY A 766 25.60 11.37 -27.30
C GLY A 766 26.82 10.46 -27.47
N ALA A 767 27.90 10.69 -26.72
CA ALA A 767 29.13 9.92 -26.87
C ALA A 767 29.01 8.52 -26.19
N HIS A 768 28.37 8.44 -25.01
CA HIS A 768 28.11 7.17 -24.31
C HIS A 768 27.05 6.32 -25.02
N ARG A 769 26.12 6.95 -25.72
CA ARG A 769 25.09 6.20 -26.47
C ARG A 769 25.68 5.56 -27.74
N GLN A 770 26.58 6.24 -28.42
CA GLN A 770 27.29 5.65 -29.56
C GLN A 770 28.26 4.53 -29.14
N GLU A 771 28.92 4.64 -27.98
CA GLU A 771 29.75 3.57 -27.46
C GLU A 771 28.91 2.36 -26.99
N GLN A 772 27.78 2.57 -26.35
CA GLN A 772 26.86 1.48 -25.98
C GLN A 772 26.20 0.83 -27.20
N GLU A 773 25.77 1.60 -28.21
CA GLU A 773 25.24 1.04 -29.45
C GLU A 773 26.30 0.28 -30.26
N SER A 774 27.58 0.68 -30.19
CA SER A 774 28.69 -0.04 -30.81
C SER A 774 29.08 -1.32 -30.05
N LEU A 775 28.94 -1.35 -28.74
CA LEU A 775 29.16 -2.53 -27.90
C LEU A 775 28.02 -3.58 -28.09
N ILE A 776 26.77 -3.15 -28.10
CA ILE A 776 25.61 -4.01 -28.36
C ILE A 776 25.70 -4.61 -29.78
N ALA A 777 26.04 -3.82 -30.79
CA ALA A 777 26.22 -4.30 -32.14
C ALA A 777 27.43 -5.24 -32.30
N ARG A 778 28.39 -5.23 -31.39
CA ARG A 778 29.54 -6.12 -31.36
C ARG A 778 29.20 -7.42 -30.64
N GLU A 779 28.38 -7.37 -29.60
CA GLU A 779 27.85 -8.54 -28.90
C GLU A 779 26.84 -9.30 -29.76
N GLU A 780 25.96 -8.62 -30.51
CA GLU A 780 25.03 -9.24 -31.43
C GLU A 780 25.78 -9.95 -32.61
N ARG A 781 26.89 -9.36 -33.13
CA ARG A 781 27.72 -10.09 -34.16
C ARG A 781 28.48 -11.26 -33.61
N GLN A 782 28.83 -11.27 -32.31
CA GLN A 782 29.46 -12.44 -31.69
C GLN A 782 28.41 -13.51 -31.35
N GLY A 783 27.19 -13.15 -31.01
CA GLY A 783 26.06 -14.06 -30.78
C GLY A 783 25.65 -14.81 -32.06
N ILE A 784 25.55 -14.08 -33.19
CA ILE A 784 25.21 -14.66 -34.48
C ILE A 784 26.31 -15.62 -34.98
N GLY A 785 27.59 -15.35 -34.67
CA GLY A 785 28.70 -16.24 -35.00
C GLY A 785 28.68 -17.54 -34.21
N LEU A 786 28.18 -17.54 -32.98
CA LEU A 786 28.07 -18.74 -32.14
C LEU A 786 26.85 -19.61 -32.54
N GLU A 787 25.73 -19.00 -32.93
CA GLU A 787 24.56 -19.74 -33.46
C GLU A 787 24.84 -20.39 -34.83
N GLU A 788 25.64 -19.74 -35.71
CA GLU A 788 26.05 -20.36 -36.97
C GLU A 788 27.06 -21.51 -36.77
N GLU A 789 27.92 -21.49 -35.75
CA GLU A 789 28.81 -22.58 -35.41
C GLU A 789 28.09 -23.75 -34.71
N GLU A 790 27.08 -23.49 -33.89
CA GLU A 790 26.22 -24.55 -33.31
C GLU A 790 25.36 -25.23 -34.38
N HIS A 791 24.80 -24.44 -35.33
CA HIS A 791 24.01 -25.03 -36.45
C HIS A 791 24.88 -25.89 -37.42
N ARG A 792 26.17 -25.56 -37.60
CA ARG A 792 27.10 -26.40 -38.38
C ARG A 792 27.48 -27.70 -37.65
N ARG A 793 27.61 -27.68 -36.31
CA ARG A 793 27.90 -28.87 -35.52
C ARG A 793 26.71 -29.84 -35.46
N ASP A 794 25.49 -29.34 -35.46
CA ASP A 794 24.28 -30.18 -35.50
C ASP A 794 24.01 -30.79 -36.86
N HIS A 795 24.51 -30.16 -37.96
CA HIS A 795 24.39 -30.73 -39.31
C HIS A 795 25.45 -31.82 -39.62
N ASP A 796 26.63 -31.72 -39.01
CA ASP A 796 27.68 -32.73 -39.16
C ASP A 796 27.49 -33.99 -38.26
N ALA A 797 26.61 -33.89 -37.25
CA ALA A 797 26.27 -34.99 -36.36
C ALA A 797 25.08 -35.85 -36.84
N GLY A 798 24.42 -35.46 -37.95
CA GLY A 798 23.19 -36.10 -38.44
C GLY A 798 23.38 -37.18 -39.52
N ASP A 799 24.59 -37.33 -40.06
CA ASP A 799 24.82 -38.21 -41.23
C ASP A 799 25.49 -39.59 -40.92
N ASP A 800 25.62 -39.95 -39.64
CA ASP A 800 26.31 -41.22 -39.30
C ASP A 800 25.48 -42.20 -38.45
N PHE A 801 24.18 -42.39 -38.77
CA PHE A 801 23.41 -43.56 -38.30
C PHE A 801 22.45 -44.04 -39.41
N GLY A 802 23.04 -44.71 -40.39
CA GLY A 802 22.30 -45.55 -41.27
C GLY A 802 22.49 -47.03 -40.90
N MET A 803 21.35 -47.71 -40.75
CA MET A 803 21.13 -49.19 -40.87
C MET A 803 21.88 -50.12 -39.93
N GLU A 804 21.12 -50.86 -39.08
CA GLU A 804 20.83 -52.30 -39.26
C GLU A 804 19.98 -52.89 -38.14
N VAL A 805 18.88 -53.53 -38.52
CA VAL A 805 18.05 -54.55 -37.87
C VAL A 805 17.05 -54.07 -36.82
#